data_22beef1fb55f560f0a23612a32e2e0a8
#
_entry.id   22beef1fb55f560f0a23612a32e2e0a8
#
_cell.length_a   1.000
_cell.length_b   1.000
_cell.length_c   1.000
_cell.angle_alpha   90.00
_cell.angle_beta   90.00
_cell.angle_gamma   90.00
#
_symmetry.space_group_name_H-M   'P 1'
#
loop_
_entity.id
_entity.type
_entity.pdbx_description
1 polymer ?
#
loop_
_entity_poly.entity_id
_entity_poly.type
_entity_poly.pdbx_seq_one_letter_code
_entity_poly.pdbx_strand_id
1 'polypeptide(L)'
;MKIRLVLFCGVFVFFSSVSLLAQRVKITAETNSFTDYELVNDTDKILPPYQLLIPVINGQPAFKILEQSITETNTSLSESTIAASFISSDNVEPVEIASTGLYRGFEKAQVLFHRVRYTSNSILTTKKLRVRVYKTDNKRTIPSKKTISTDSPLGSGIWFRIPITENHIYKLDANYLNELGLAVENIDPRKIQLWGTNGYQLPELSGADRPSFSQIPIIVEGESDGSFDAGDQLLFYGNSPHRVLRNQDKFVHSLHPYSDHKFVYLTVADQNGLRLTPSNTNLNPTSTVSSFTDFIWKDEELTKPEDRFKSGRYWLGQSISATQSNVPVSILKDTLFGAANILNVNVTARLYARSEALITFDVDLNNINVAQNNVSSLSSSSSSEGYNGSEGDAASPYNINEDVTVSVNDGILDLTASVTHRQQNSIAFVDWIRLTFERSLVAESNRLLFYTINEAVPQQEVTFRLQGFNTNPYVLDVTDPSNPLLLTATSTANDNFVVDYFQNTGRTIIAQSTFPTPAMGEQIENQNIKGLATYPDYIVVTSEELKEEAFELAQYRQEQGFTPVLVTQTEIFNEFSSGVKDPSAIRDYVKFLWDRAVTSGENEPQYLLLFGDTSYDTKDIIENALTNHVLTYQSQQSTVRATGSGGGTFGTDDFFG
;
A
#
# COMPACT_ATOMS: atom_id res chain seq x y z
N MET A 1 -11.84 -37.42 -41.83
CA MET A 1 -10.59 -37.18 -41.11
C MET A 1 -10.93 -36.30 -39.93
N LYS A 2 -11.17 -36.91 -38.76
CA LYS A 2 -11.58 -36.17 -37.54
C LYS A 2 -10.33 -35.75 -36.78
N ILE A 3 -10.08 -34.45 -36.74
CA ILE A 3 -9.02 -33.88 -35.90
C ILE A 3 -9.61 -33.79 -34.48
N ARG A 4 -9.07 -34.59 -33.57
CA ARG A 4 -9.34 -34.46 -32.13
C ARG A 4 -8.52 -33.29 -31.61
N LEU A 5 -9.22 -32.23 -31.23
CA LEU A 5 -8.66 -31.13 -30.43
C LEU A 5 -8.45 -31.68 -29.01
N VAL A 6 -7.23 -31.93 -28.64
CA VAL A 6 -6.85 -32.27 -27.27
C VAL A 6 -6.82 -30.95 -26.48
N LEU A 7 -7.84 -30.77 -25.66
CA LEU A 7 -7.88 -29.66 -24.70
C LEU A 7 -6.81 -29.92 -23.62
N PHE A 8 -5.67 -29.25 -23.72
CA PHE A 8 -4.69 -29.22 -22.65
C PHE A 8 -5.28 -28.40 -21.49
N CYS A 9 -5.75 -29.08 -20.46
CA CYS A 9 -5.99 -28.47 -19.16
C CYS A 9 -4.61 -28.23 -18.51
N GLY A 10 -3.94 -27.13 -18.92
CA GLY A 10 -2.64 -26.77 -18.41
C GLY A 10 -2.75 -26.23 -16.99
N VAL A 11 -2.18 -26.93 -16.04
CA VAL A 11 -1.78 -26.35 -14.78
C VAL A 11 -0.64 -25.38 -15.09
N PHE A 12 -0.93 -24.07 -15.10
CA PHE A 12 0.12 -23.06 -15.24
C PHE A 12 0.96 -23.06 -13.98
N VAL A 13 2.14 -23.65 -14.07
CA VAL A 13 3.24 -23.38 -13.16
C VAL A 13 3.77 -22.02 -13.59
N PHE A 14 3.54 -20.99 -12.78
CA PHE A 14 4.18 -19.69 -13.00
C PHE A 14 5.67 -19.87 -12.79
N PHE A 15 6.42 -20.04 -13.84
CA PHE A 15 7.84 -19.83 -13.84
C PHE A 15 8.08 -18.32 -13.94
N SER A 16 8.41 -17.65 -12.81
CA SER A 16 9.27 -16.50 -12.92
C SER A 16 10.50 -16.96 -13.73
N SER A 17 10.90 -16.19 -14.72
CA SER A 17 12.00 -16.50 -15.62
C SER A 17 13.35 -16.55 -14.90
N VAL A 18 13.52 -17.59 -14.09
CA VAL A 18 14.82 -17.99 -13.54
C VAL A 18 15.40 -18.99 -14.51
N SER A 19 16.64 -18.75 -14.92
CA SER A 19 17.38 -19.55 -15.89
C SER A 19 17.01 -21.05 -15.81
N LEU A 20 16.60 -21.59 -16.93
CA LEU A 20 16.04 -22.94 -17.15
C LEU A 20 16.97 -24.10 -16.76
N LEU A 21 18.09 -23.87 -16.10
CA LEU A 21 19.14 -24.86 -15.86
C LEU A 21 19.10 -25.61 -14.55
N ALA A 22 18.21 -25.26 -13.60
CA ALA A 22 18.21 -25.90 -12.26
C ALA A 22 16.85 -26.33 -11.71
N GLN A 23 15.75 -26.16 -12.45
CA GLN A 23 14.42 -26.53 -11.97
C GLN A 23 13.77 -27.59 -12.85
N ARG A 24 13.87 -28.85 -12.46
CA ARG A 24 13.12 -29.93 -13.08
C ARG A 24 11.89 -30.23 -12.24
N VAL A 25 10.76 -29.64 -12.61
CA VAL A 25 9.44 -30.14 -12.19
C VAL A 25 8.98 -31.11 -13.25
N LYS A 26 8.81 -32.38 -12.85
CA LYS A 26 8.38 -33.44 -13.74
C LYS A 26 7.04 -33.99 -13.28
N ILE A 27 6.08 -34.08 -14.17
CA ILE A 27 4.86 -34.84 -13.92
C ILE A 27 5.22 -36.34 -14.08
N THR A 28 5.08 -37.09 -13.01
CA THR A 28 5.42 -38.53 -12.97
C THR A 28 4.22 -39.42 -13.11
N ALA A 29 3.04 -38.94 -12.76
CA ALA A 29 1.77 -39.61 -12.98
C ALA A 29 0.64 -38.58 -13.07
N GLU A 30 -0.34 -38.86 -13.92
CA GLU A 30 -1.55 -38.06 -14.05
C GLU A 30 -2.76 -38.96 -14.29
N THR A 31 -3.81 -38.72 -13.50
CA THR A 31 -5.10 -39.40 -13.59
C THR A 31 -6.22 -38.35 -13.55
N ASN A 32 -7.47 -38.82 -13.66
CA ASN A 32 -8.62 -37.93 -13.45
C ASN A 32 -8.70 -37.39 -12.01
N SER A 33 -8.10 -38.09 -11.05
CA SER A 33 -8.23 -37.78 -9.62
C SER A 33 -7.02 -37.02 -9.02
N PHE A 34 -5.84 -37.15 -9.63
CA PHE A 34 -4.62 -36.50 -9.10
C PHE A 34 -3.56 -36.31 -10.19
N THR A 35 -2.58 -35.44 -9.86
CA THR A 35 -1.33 -35.28 -10.59
C THR A 35 -0.15 -35.40 -9.61
N ASP A 36 0.82 -36.27 -9.92
CA ASP A 36 2.05 -36.43 -9.15
C ASP A 36 3.18 -35.60 -9.78
N TYR A 37 3.75 -34.73 -8.97
CA TYR A 37 4.89 -33.89 -9.33
C TYR A 37 6.15 -34.43 -8.66
N GLU A 38 7.24 -34.49 -9.41
CA GLU A 38 8.59 -34.71 -8.89
C GLU A 38 9.40 -33.42 -9.04
N LEU A 39 9.91 -32.94 -7.93
CA LEU A 39 10.70 -31.72 -7.80
C LEU A 39 12.10 -32.16 -7.42
N VAL A 40 13.09 -31.89 -8.28
CA VAL A 40 14.50 -32.28 -8.05
C VAL A 40 15.36 -31.05 -7.94
N ASN A 41 16.19 -31.00 -6.89
CA ASN A 41 17.19 -29.96 -6.67
C ASN A 41 18.57 -30.55 -6.96
N ASP A 42 19.07 -30.30 -8.17
CA ASP A 42 20.35 -30.82 -8.65
C ASP A 42 21.55 -29.91 -8.29
N THR A 43 21.31 -28.80 -7.60
CA THR A 43 22.35 -27.83 -7.26
C THR A 43 22.50 -27.65 -5.77
N ASP A 44 23.72 -27.30 -5.35
CA ASP A 44 24.01 -26.91 -3.95
C ASP A 44 23.77 -25.40 -3.73
N LYS A 45 23.23 -24.71 -4.74
CA LYS A 45 22.87 -23.29 -4.63
C LYS A 45 21.61 -23.11 -3.81
N ILE A 46 21.55 -22.03 -3.06
CA ILE A 46 20.34 -21.56 -2.39
C ILE A 46 19.35 -21.09 -3.46
N LEU A 47 18.22 -21.75 -3.54
CA LEU A 47 17.19 -21.46 -4.53
C LEU A 47 15.86 -21.15 -3.81
N PRO A 48 14.99 -20.30 -4.37
CA PRO A 48 13.68 -20.01 -3.80
C PRO A 48 12.83 -21.27 -3.67
N PRO A 49 11.80 -21.29 -2.79
CA PRO A 49 10.90 -22.43 -2.65
C PRO A 49 10.18 -22.74 -3.97
N TYR A 50 9.81 -24.01 -4.17
CA TYR A 50 8.87 -24.37 -5.22
C TYR A 50 7.47 -23.85 -4.85
N GLN A 51 6.79 -23.27 -5.80
CA GLN A 51 5.46 -22.71 -5.61
C GLN A 51 4.44 -23.47 -6.46
N LEU A 52 3.40 -24.00 -5.83
CA LEU A 52 2.30 -24.67 -6.52
C LEU A 52 0.96 -24.07 -6.11
N LEU A 53 0.05 -23.91 -7.09
CA LEU A 53 -1.35 -23.59 -6.84
C LEU A 53 -2.13 -24.90 -6.69
N ILE A 54 -2.53 -25.20 -5.46
CA ILE A 54 -3.16 -26.46 -5.08
C ILE A 54 -4.64 -26.25 -4.81
N PRO A 55 -5.54 -27.10 -5.34
CA PRO A 55 -6.96 -27.04 -5.00
C PRO A 55 -7.20 -27.14 -3.50
N VAL A 56 -8.18 -26.40 -3.01
CA VAL A 56 -8.63 -26.49 -1.62
C VAL A 56 -9.85 -27.42 -1.55
N ILE A 57 -9.81 -28.38 -0.62
CA ILE A 57 -10.92 -29.30 -0.34
C ILE A 57 -11.20 -29.22 1.16
N ASN A 58 -12.43 -28.93 1.53
CA ASN A 58 -12.85 -28.77 2.93
C ASN A 58 -11.98 -27.77 3.71
N GLY A 59 -11.60 -26.66 3.07
CA GLY A 59 -10.81 -25.60 3.68
C GLY A 59 -9.31 -25.90 3.81
N GLN A 60 -8.82 -27.02 3.25
CA GLN A 60 -7.41 -27.41 3.30
C GLN A 60 -6.84 -27.65 1.91
N PRO A 61 -5.56 -27.28 1.66
CA PRO A 61 -4.89 -27.61 0.40
C PRO A 61 -4.84 -29.12 0.17
N ALA A 62 -5.30 -29.55 -1.00
CA ALA A 62 -5.48 -30.95 -1.34
C ALA A 62 -4.20 -31.56 -1.93
N PHE A 63 -3.22 -31.86 -1.09
CA PHE A 63 -1.98 -32.51 -1.50
C PHE A 63 -1.48 -33.54 -0.49
N LYS A 64 -0.55 -34.36 -0.92
CA LYS A 64 0.18 -35.32 -0.07
C LYS A 64 1.64 -35.44 -0.52
N ILE A 65 2.56 -35.33 0.40
CA ILE A 65 3.97 -35.64 0.14
C ILE A 65 4.10 -37.17 0.07
N LEU A 66 4.59 -37.66 -1.07
CA LEU A 66 4.82 -39.08 -1.31
C LEU A 66 6.23 -39.52 -0.94
N GLU A 67 7.21 -38.65 -1.21
CA GLU A 67 8.62 -38.93 -1.00
C GLU A 67 9.37 -37.61 -0.75
N GLN A 68 10.26 -37.59 0.21
CA GLN A 68 11.15 -36.47 0.46
C GLN A 68 12.55 -36.99 0.80
N SER A 69 13.56 -36.51 0.07
CA SER A 69 14.97 -36.81 0.32
C SER A 69 15.66 -35.50 0.75
N ILE A 70 16.22 -35.50 1.95
CA ILE A 70 16.88 -34.34 2.57
C ILE A 70 18.35 -34.67 2.78
N THR A 71 19.23 -33.73 2.44
CA THR A 71 20.65 -33.80 2.79
C THR A 71 20.93 -32.74 3.84
N GLU A 72 21.55 -33.16 4.94
CA GLU A 72 22.00 -32.26 6.00
C GLU A 72 23.48 -31.95 5.81
N THR A 73 23.81 -30.67 5.85
CA THR A 73 25.18 -30.19 5.75
C THR A 73 25.50 -29.38 7.00
N ASN A 74 26.40 -29.90 7.85
CA ASN A 74 26.91 -29.17 8.99
C ASN A 74 27.86 -28.07 8.47
N THR A 75 27.46 -26.82 8.58
CA THR A 75 28.31 -25.68 8.23
C THR A 75 28.31 -24.68 9.39
N SER A 76 29.49 -24.36 9.87
CA SER A 76 29.73 -23.13 10.61
C SER A 76 29.72 -22.00 9.59
N LEU A 77 28.54 -21.46 9.28
CA LEU A 77 28.42 -20.27 8.43
C LEU A 77 28.81 -19.07 9.27
N SER A 78 29.84 -18.35 8.82
CA SER A 78 30.06 -17.00 9.29
C SER A 78 28.83 -16.16 8.91
N GLU A 79 28.28 -15.38 9.82
CA GLU A 79 27.08 -14.56 9.69
C GLU A 79 27.07 -13.61 8.46
N SER A 80 28.21 -13.43 7.82
CA SER A 80 28.40 -12.51 6.70
C SER A 80 27.93 -13.02 5.32
N THR A 81 27.54 -14.29 5.19
CA THR A 81 27.23 -14.90 3.87
C THR A 81 25.73 -15.18 3.67
N ILE A 82 24.91 -14.93 4.66
CA ILE A 82 23.47 -15.17 4.57
C ILE A 82 22.81 -13.86 4.19
N ALA A 83 22.43 -13.72 2.93
CA ALA A 83 21.59 -12.61 2.51
C ALA A 83 20.28 -12.65 3.33
N ALA A 84 20.06 -11.64 4.14
CA ALA A 84 18.97 -11.52 5.11
C ALA A 84 17.54 -11.65 4.55
N SER A 85 17.38 -11.75 3.24
CA SER A 85 16.11 -11.84 2.54
C SER A 85 15.47 -13.24 2.48
N PHE A 86 16.17 -14.30 2.97
CA PHE A 86 15.66 -15.68 2.95
C PHE A 86 15.71 -16.38 4.31
N ILE A 87 16.03 -15.66 5.37
CA ILE A 87 16.04 -16.20 6.72
C ILE A 87 14.64 -16.02 7.29
N SER A 88 13.79 -17.02 7.12
CA SER A 88 12.70 -17.18 8.05
C SER A 88 13.26 -17.79 9.34
N SER A 89 12.67 -17.40 10.46
CA SER A 89 12.97 -17.84 11.82
C SER A 89 13.36 -19.33 11.94
N ASP A 90 14.07 -19.70 12.98
CA ASP A 90 14.64 -21.02 13.32
C ASP A 90 13.71 -22.26 13.23
N ASN A 91 12.48 -22.13 12.71
CA ASN A 91 11.49 -23.20 12.59
C ASN A 91 10.66 -23.10 11.30
N VAL A 92 11.29 -23.03 10.12
CA VAL A 92 10.50 -23.11 8.88
C VAL A 92 10.05 -24.53 8.63
N GLU A 93 8.75 -24.74 8.63
CA GLU A 93 8.15 -25.97 8.18
C GLU A 93 8.54 -26.25 6.70
N PRO A 94 8.72 -27.52 6.31
CA PRO A 94 9.09 -27.88 4.94
C PRO A 94 8.08 -27.41 3.90
N VAL A 95 6.87 -27.11 4.32
CA VAL A 95 5.76 -26.68 3.49
C VAL A 95 5.01 -25.55 4.17
N GLU A 96 4.82 -24.45 3.46
CA GLU A 96 4.12 -23.27 3.93
C GLU A 96 2.92 -22.99 3.03
N ILE A 97 1.78 -22.65 3.63
CA ILE A 97 0.61 -22.15 2.90
C ILE A 97 0.71 -20.63 2.90
N ALA A 98 1.22 -20.07 1.82
CA ALA A 98 1.46 -18.64 1.70
C ALA A 98 0.16 -17.82 1.57
N SER A 99 -0.83 -18.36 0.88
CA SER A 99 -2.15 -17.73 0.73
C SER A 99 -3.22 -18.73 0.28
N THR A 100 -4.48 -18.39 0.52
CA THR A 100 -5.64 -19.09 -0.04
C THR A 100 -6.55 -18.07 -0.71
N GLY A 101 -7.18 -18.45 -1.83
CA GLY A 101 -8.07 -17.55 -2.56
C GLY A 101 -8.73 -18.22 -3.76
N LEU A 102 -9.54 -17.45 -4.48
CA LEU A 102 -10.18 -17.91 -5.71
C LEU A 102 -9.26 -17.63 -6.91
N TYR A 103 -8.95 -18.66 -7.66
CA TYR A 103 -8.23 -18.55 -8.92
C TYR A 103 -9.12 -19.09 -10.05
N ARG A 104 -9.52 -18.23 -10.97
CA ARG A 104 -10.48 -18.53 -12.06
C ARG A 104 -11.77 -19.19 -11.56
N GLY A 105 -12.29 -18.74 -10.41
CA GLY A 105 -13.49 -19.28 -9.78
C GLY A 105 -13.31 -20.60 -9.01
N PHE A 106 -12.08 -21.10 -8.87
CA PHE A 106 -11.77 -22.28 -8.06
C PHE A 106 -10.97 -21.90 -6.84
N GLU A 107 -11.34 -22.42 -5.69
CA GLU A 107 -10.58 -22.20 -4.47
C GLU A 107 -9.22 -22.90 -4.56
N LYS A 108 -8.15 -22.12 -4.44
CA LYS A 108 -6.76 -22.56 -4.53
C LYS A 108 -5.95 -22.05 -3.35
N ALA A 109 -5.00 -22.84 -2.93
CA ALA A 109 -3.96 -22.43 -2.01
C ALA A 109 -2.62 -22.32 -2.75
N GLN A 110 -1.91 -21.24 -2.48
CA GLN A 110 -0.52 -21.09 -2.87
C GLN A 110 0.35 -21.78 -1.83
N VAL A 111 0.96 -22.90 -2.20
CA VAL A 111 1.78 -23.68 -1.29
C VAL A 111 3.24 -23.58 -1.70
N LEU A 112 4.08 -23.19 -0.76
CA LEU A 112 5.53 -23.09 -0.90
C LEU A 112 6.18 -24.37 -0.35
N PHE A 113 7.03 -25.00 -1.15
CA PHE A 113 7.86 -26.14 -0.74
C PHE A 113 9.31 -25.66 -0.60
N HIS A 114 9.75 -25.47 0.65
CA HIS A 114 11.08 -24.94 0.93
C HIS A 114 12.16 -25.95 0.57
N ARG A 115 13.06 -25.54 -0.32
CA ARG A 115 14.18 -26.37 -0.79
C ARG A 115 15.35 -26.36 0.16
N VAL A 116 15.54 -25.26 0.88
CA VAL A 116 16.61 -25.07 1.84
C VAL A 116 16.00 -24.55 3.13
N ARG A 117 16.36 -25.14 4.24
CA ARG A 117 15.96 -24.74 5.59
C ARG A 117 17.17 -24.63 6.48
N TYR A 118 17.16 -23.68 7.37
CA TYR A 118 18.22 -23.45 8.31
C TYR A 118 17.80 -23.96 9.69
N THR A 119 18.72 -24.60 10.37
CA THR A 119 18.60 -24.90 11.80
C THR A 119 19.74 -24.20 12.53
N SER A 120 19.72 -24.15 13.85
CA SER A 120 20.77 -23.50 14.63
C SER A 120 22.20 -24.01 14.31
N ASN A 121 22.34 -25.23 13.77
CA ASN A 121 23.64 -25.87 13.55
C ASN A 121 23.82 -26.45 12.13
N SER A 122 22.80 -26.42 11.26
CA SER A 122 22.90 -27.10 9.97
C SER A 122 22.00 -26.48 8.90
N ILE A 123 22.34 -26.78 7.65
CA ILE A 123 21.50 -26.48 6.49
C ILE A 123 20.88 -27.79 5.99
N LEU A 124 19.56 -27.82 5.93
CA LEU A 124 18.80 -28.93 5.39
C LEU A 124 18.40 -28.61 3.94
N THR A 125 18.95 -29.37 2.99
CA THR A 125 18.62 -29.21 1.57
C THR A 125 17.73 -30.35 1.09
N THR A 126 16.54 -30.02 0.58
CA THR A 126 15.66 -31.00 -0.05
C THR A 126 16.17 -31.31 -1.46
N LYS A 127 16.72 -32.49 -1.68
CA LYS A 127 17.25 -32.94 -2.98
C LYS A 127 16.15 -33.44 -3.90
N LYS A 128 15.16 -34.12 -3.36
CA LYS A 128 14.02 -34.65 -4.12
C LYS A 128 12.75 -34.55 -3.30
N LEU A 129 11.67 -34.12 -3.94
CA LEU A 129 10.34 -34.07 -3.35
C LEU A 129 9.33 -34.58 -4.36
N ARG A 130 8.50 -35.55 -3.96
CA ARG A 130 7.34 -35.99 -4.76
C ARG A 130 6.07 -35.60 -4.06
N VAL A 131 5.22 -34.87 -4.78
CA VAL A 131 3.95 -34.35 -4.26
C VAL A 131 2.81 -34.82 -5.13
N ARG A 132 1.81 -35.43 -4.53
CA ARG A 132 0.53 -35.71 -5.16
C ARG A 132 -0.41 -34.55 -4.90
N VAL A 133 -0.91 -33.93 -5.95
CA VAL A 133 -1.96 -32.91 -5.92
C VAL A 133 -3.26 -33.54 -6.38
N TYR A 134 -4.26 -33.51 -5.51
CA TYR A 134 -5.57 -34.06 -5.84
C TYR A 134 -6.37 -33.08 -6.70
N LYS A 135 -6.99 -33.60 -7.74
CA LYS A 135 -7.94 -32.87 -8.59
C LYS A 135 -9.30 -32.86 -7.90
N THR A 136 -9.97 -31.75 -7.96
CA THR A 136 -11.33 -31.63 -7.44
C THR A 136 -12.30 -31.59 -8.62
N ASP A 137 -13.38 -32.31 -8.51
CA ASP A 137 -14.55 -32.15 -9.38
C ASP A 137 -15.36 -30.92 -8.97
N ASN A 138 -14.77 -30.03 -8.19
CA ASN A 138 -15.44 -28.86 -7.68
C ASN A 138 -15.99 -28.05 -8.84
N LYS A 139 -17.30 -27.97 -8.88
CA LYS A 139 -18.00 -26.93 -9.63
C LYS A 139 -17.37 -25.60 -9.21
N ARG A 140 -17.12 -24.77 -10.19
CA ARG A 140 -16.70 -23.38 -10.02
C ARG A 140 -17.43 -22.83 -8.80
N THR A 141 -16.69 -22.48 -7.74
CA THR A 141 -17.29 -21.88 -6.54
C THR A 141 -17.69 -20.48 -6.95
N ILE A 142 -18.94 -20.33 -7.34
CA ILE A 142 -19.53 -19.01 -7.48
C ILE A 142 -19.60 -18.49 -6.06
N PRO A 143 -18.95 -17.37 -5.72
CA PRO A 143 -19.09 -16.77 -4.41
C PRO A 143 -20.58 -16.70 -4.07
N SER A 144 -20.94 -17.09 -2.84
CA SER A 144 -22.32 -16.94 -2.37
C SER A 144 -22.79 -15.55 -2.74
N LYS A 145 -23.99 -15.42 -3.33
CA LYS A 145 -24.56 -14.16 -3.83
C LYS A 145 -24.33 -13.02 -2.82
N LYS A 146 -23.16 -12.41 -2.86
CA LYS A 146 -22.96 -11.10 -2.28
C LYS A 146 -23.83 -10.21 -3.16
N THR A 147 -24.80 -9.54 -2.59
CA THR A 147 -25.63 -8.61 -3.35
C THR A 147 -24.68 -7.57 -3.94
N ILE A 148 -24.47 -7.63 -5.25
CA ILE A 148 -23.63 -6.67 -5.95
C ILE A 148 -24.49 -5.44 -6.08
N SER A 149 -24.10 -4.35 -5.40
CA SER A 149 -24.76 -3.06 -5.60
C SER A 149 -24.48 -2.59 -7.02
N THR A 150 -25.55 -2.42 -7.79
CA THR A 150 -25.50 -1.85 -9.14
C THR A 150 -25.72 -0.33 -9.10
N ASP A 151 -25.81 0.26 -7.91
CA ASP A 151 -25.98 1.70 -7.79
C ASP A 151 -24.62 2.41 -7.86
N SER A 152 -24.53 3.37 -8.75
CA SER A 152 -23.48 4.35 -8.84
C SER A 152 -23.91 5.57 -8.02
N PRO A 153 -23.38 5.83 -6.83
CA PRO A 153 -23.77 7.01 -6.05
C PRO A 153 -23.61 8.30 -6.82
N LEU A 154 -22.61 8.36 -7.70
CA LEU A 154 -22.32 9.49 -8.58
C LEU A 154 -23.23 9.58 -9.82
N GLY A 155 -24.24 8.70 -9.93
CA GLY A 155 -25.13 8.60 -11.10
C GLY A 155 -26.13 9.74 -11.24
N SER A 156 -26.36 10.54 -10.20
CA SER A 156 -27.28 11.68 -10.22
C SER A 156 -26.94 12.68 -9.13
N GLY A 157 -27.48 13.89 -9.24
CA GLY A 157 -27.22 14.99 -8.31
C GLY A 157 -26.04 15.86 -8.74
N ILE A 158 -25.67 16.79 -7.88
CA ILE A 158 -24.49 17.64 -8.07
C ILE A 158 -23.40 17.15 -7.14
N TRP A 159 -22.25 16.81 -7.70
CA TRP A 159 -21.13 16.28 -6.96
C TRP A 159 -19.87 17.11 -7.15
N PHE A 160 -19.14 17.28 -6.08
CA PHE A 160 -17.84 17.93 -6.06
C PHE A 160 -16.82 16.97 -5.48
N ARG A 161 -15.63 16.90 -6.08
CA ARG A 161 -14.49 16.19 -5.50
C ARG A 161 -13.49 17.18 -4.92
N ILE A 162 -13.03 16.92 -3.71
CA ILE A 162 -12.15 17.79 -2.94
C ILE A 162 -10.87 17.02 -2.63
N PRO A 163 -9.69 17.51 -3.06
CA PRO A 163 -8.42 16.81 -2.87
C PRO A 163 -7.94 16.89 -1.42
N ILE A 164 -7.44 15.77 -0.91
CA ILE A 164 -6.88 15.62 0.43
C ILE A 164 -5.48 15.02 0.33
N THR A 165 -4.49 15.68 0.93
CA THR A 165 -3.09 15.27 0.91
C THR A 165 -2.56 14.86 2.28
N GLU A 166 -3.11 15.39 3.36
CA GLU A 166 -2.60 15.24 4.73
C GLU A 166 -3.68 14.77 5.70
N ASN A 167 -3.23 14.31 6.88
CA ASN A 167 -4.10 13.87 7.96
C ASN A 167 -4.55 15.07 8.80
N HIS A 168 -5.74 15.59 8.57
CA HIS A 168 -6.31 16.72 9.30
C HIS A 168 -7.81 16.57 9.56
N ILE A 169 -8.31 17.26 10.59
CA ILE A 169 -9.71 17.68 10.60
C ILE A 169 -9.77 18.94 9.75
N TYR A 170 -10.39 18.86 8.58
CA TYR A 170 -10.54 19.97 7.64
C TYR A 170 -11.82 20.74 7.87
N LYS A 171 -11.81 22.00 7.47
CA LYS A 171 -12.96 22.91 7.54
C LYS A 171 -13.41 23.31 6.13
N LEU A 172 -14.72 23.26 5.89
CA LEU A 172 -15.38 23.93 4.77
C LEU A 172 -16.35 24.96 5.34
N ASP A 173 -16.09 26.23 5.12
CA ASP A 173 -16.96 27.33 5.52
C ASP A 173 -17.79 27.84 4.32
N ALA A 174 -18.66 28.81 4.57
CA ALA A 174 -19.55 29.36 3.54
C ALA A 174 -18.77 29.92 2.34
N ASN A 175 -17.59 30.53 2.54
CA ASN A 175 -16.78 31.04 1.45
C ASN A 175 -16.28 29.93 0.55
N TYR A 176 -15.71 28.86 1.15
CA TYR A 176 -15.23 27.72 0.39
C TYR A 176 -16.36 27.07 -0.43
N LEU A 177 -17.52 26.84 0.20
CA LEU A 177 -18.65 26.21 -0.48
C LEU A 177 -19.21 27.07 -1.64
N ASN A 178 -19.26 28.39 -1.46
CA ASN A 178 -19.65 29.30 -2.54
C ASN A 178 -18.63 29.32 -3.68
N GLU A 179 -17.33 29.36 -3.39
CA GLU A 179 -16.28 29.28 -4.40
C GLU A 179 -16.30 27.93 -5.14
N LEU A 180 -16.66 26.85 -4.45
CA LEU A 180 -16.86 25.53 -5.04
C LEU A 180 -18.04 25.46 -6.02
N GLY A 181 -18.99 26.42 -5.91
CA GLY A 181 -20.17 26.51 -6.77
C GLY A 181 -21.49 26.15 -6.09
N LEU A 182 -21.48 25.99 -4.77
CA LEU A 182 -22.69 25.76 -3.98
C LEU A 182 -23.23 27.10 -3.45
N ALA A 183 -24.44 27.48 -3.85
CA ALA A 183 -25.14 28.65 -3.30
C ALA A 183 -25.65 28.33 -1.88
N VAL A 184 -24.81 28.56 -0.87
CA VAL A 184 -25.04 28.10 0.52
C VAL A 184 -26.32 28.65 1.15
N GLU A 185 -26.77 29.84 0.71
CA GLU A 185 -28.03 30.44 1.16
C GLU A 185 -29.27 29.63 0.79
N ASN A 186 -29.17 28.69 -0.12
CA ASN A 186 -30.27 27.83 -0.57
C ASN A 186 -30.14 26.39 -0.06
N ILE A 187 -29.18 26.12 0.81
CA ILE A 187 -28.85 24.76 1.27
C ILE A 187 -29.28 24.56 2.71
N ASP A 188 -30.03 23.51 2.96
CA ASP A 188 -30.20 22.97 4.30
C ASP A 188 -28.93 22.19 4.70
N PRO A 189 -28.11 22.67 5.65
CA PRO A 189 -26.84 22.06 6.01
C PRO A 189 -26.97 20.60 6.49
N ARG A 190 -28.13 20.21 7.00
CA ARG A 190 -28.41 18.83 7.42
C ARG A 190 -28.37 17.85 6.25
N LYS A 191 -28.58 18.32 5.02
CA LYS A 191 -28.60 17.52 3.79
C LYS A 191 -27.23 17.40 3.11
N ILE A 192 -26.22 18.10 3.61
CA ILE A 192 -24.85 17.95 3.13
C ILE A 192 -24.33 16.57 3.49
N GLN A 193 -23.82 15.86 2.50
CA GLN A 193 -23.22 14.53 2.62
C GLN A 193 -21.79 14.55 2.10
N LEU A 194 -20.91 13.84 2.80
CA LEU A 194 -19.54 13.59 2.36
C LEU A 194 -19.36 12.09 2.11
N TRP A 195 -18.71 11.74 1.01
CA TRP A 195 -18.53 10.36 0.57
C TRP A 195 -17.06 10.07 0.25
N GLY A 196 -16.66 8.82 0.32
CA GLY A 196 -15.32 8.38 -0.04
C GLY A 196 -14.97 7.00 0.46
N THR A 197 -13.71 6.66 0.30
CA THR A 197 -13.05 5.50 0.92
C THR A 197 -11.88 5.98 1.78
N ASN A 198 -11.14 5.05 2.39
CA ASN A 198 -9.90 5.40 3.09
C ASN A 198 -8.79 5.93 2.15
N GLY A 199 -8.90 5.71 0.83
CA GLY A 199 -7.94 6.21 -0.19
C GLY A 199 -6.54 5.60 -0.11
N TYR A 200 -6.33 4.56 0.68
CA TYR A 200 -5.06 3.83 0.69
C TYR A 200 -4.91 2.95 -0.56
N GLN A 201 -3.68 2.55 -0.86
CA GLN A 201 -3.42 1.60 -1.93
C GLN A 201 -4.34 0.39 -1.81
N LEU A 202 -5.04 0.08 -2.89
CA LEU A 202 -5.91 -1.09 -2.95
C LEU A 202 -5.08 -2.37 -2.88
N PRO A 203 -5.60 -3.42 -2.25
CA PRO A 203 -4.92 -4.70 -2.23
C PRO A 203 -4.67 -5.25 -3.64
N GLU A 204 -3.45 -5.69 -3.92
CA GLU A 204 -3.12 -6.32 -5.20
C GLU A 204 -3.71 -7.72 -5.36
N LEU A 205 -4.11 -8.36 -4.28
CA LEU A 205 -4.81 -9.65 -4.33
C LEU A 205 -6.28 -9.46 -4.69
N SER A 206 -6.75 -10.10 -5.75
CA SER A 206 -8.13 -9.96 -6.25
C SER A 206 -9.22 -10.43 -5.29
N GLY A 207 -8.89 -11.30 -4.35
CA GLY A 207 -9.82 -11.84 -3.34
C GLY A 207 -9.83 -11.08 -2.01
N ALA A 208 -8.99 -10.07 -1.84
CA ALA A 208 -8.93 -9.30 -0.60
C ALA A 208 -10.12 -8.34 -0.46
N ASP A 209 -10.48 -8.02 0.78
CA ASP A 209 -11.54 -7.05 1.06
C ASP A 209 -11.20 -5.68 0.47
N ARG A 210 -12.22 -5.01 -0.06
CA ARG A 210 -12.14 -3.68 -0.66
C ARG A 210 -12.85 -2.65 0.19
N PRO A 211 -12.27 -1.43 0.33
CA PRO A 211 -12.98 -0.33 0.97
C PRO A 211 -14.24 0.01 0.15
N SER A 212 -15.34 0.24 0.83
CA SER A 212 -16.57 0.66 0.17
C SER A 212 -16.59 2.17 -0.01
N PHE A 213 -17.01 2.64 -1.19
CA PHE A 213 -17.36 4.03 -1.39
C PHE A 213 -18.68 4.31 -0.65
N SER A 214 -18.61 5.04 0.45
CA SER A 214 -19.73 5.24 1.39
C SER A 214 -19.71 6.63 2.01
N GLN A 215 -20.81 7.01 2.67
CA GLN A 215 -20.84 8.26 3.42
C GLN A 215 -19.85 8.24 4.57
N ILE A 216 -19.13 9.35 4.72
CA ILE A 216 -18.22 9.65 5.83
C ILE A 216 -18.99 10.54 6.82
N PRO A 217 -19.07 10.18 8.11
CA PRO A 217 -19.72 11.04 9.09
C PRO A 217 -18.96 12.36 9.29
N ILE A 218 -19.71 13.46 9.39
CA ILE A 218 -19.18 14.83 9.50
C ILE A 218 -19.75 15.54 10.75
N ILE A 219 -19.17 16.69 11.06
CA ILE A 219 -19.72 17.65 12.01
C ILE A 219 -20.15 18.87 11.21
N VAL A 220 -21.34 19.39 11.48
CA VAL A 220 -21.81 20.67 10.93
C VAL A 220 -22.19 21.56 12.09
N GLU A 221 -21.41 22.60 12.31
CA GLU A 221 -21.71 23.61 13.31
C GLU A 221 -22.68 24.63 12.70
N GLY A 222 -23.72 25.00 13.44
CA GLY A 222 -24.76 25.93 13.01
C GLY A 222 -25.98 25.30 12.35
N GLU A 223 -26.00 24.00 12.02
CA GLU A 223 -27.05 23.36 11.21
C GLU A 223 -28.47 23.34 11.81
N SER A 224 -28.64 23.74 13.10
CA SER A 224 -29.89 23.54 13.83
C SER A 224 -31.06 24.37 13.32
N ASP A 225 -30.83 25.54 12.74
CA ASP A 225 -31.85 26.43 12.20
C ASP A 225 -32.23 26.10 10.74
N GLY A 226 -31.46 25.24 10.07
CA GLY A 226 -31.72 24.79 8.71
C GLY A 226 -31.16 25.69 7.61
N SER A 227 -30.32 26.67 7.98
CA SER A 227 -29.61 27.56 7.08
C SER A 227 -28.10 27.34 7.23
N PHE A 228 -27.33 27.58 6.17
CA PHE A 228 -25.87 27.59 6.25
C PHE A 228 -25.40 29.04 6.26
N ASP A 229 -25.18 29.59 7.44
CA ASP A 229 -24.85 31.00 7.62
C ASP A 229 -23.33 31.28 7.58
N ALA A 230 -22.93 32.55 7.55
CA ALA A 230 -21.52 32.95 7.44
C ALA A 230 -20.61 32.46 8.59
N GLY A 231 -21.22 32.15 9.75
CA GLY A 231 -20.52 31.60 10.91
C GLY A 231 -20.46 30.08 10.96
N ASP A 232 -21.19 29.39 10.08
CA ASP A 232 -21.30 27.96 10.08
C ASP A 232 -20.10 27.30 9.38
N GLN A 233 -19.81 26.08 9.79
CA GLN A 233 -18.73 25.30 9.20
C GLN A 233 -19.01 23.81 9.24
N LEU A 234 -18.53 23.13 8.20
CA LEU A 234 -18.49 21.68 8.12
C LEU A 234 -17.08 21.22 8.47
N LEU A 235 -16.96 20.29 9.41
CA LEU A 235 -15.70 19.67 9.81
C LEU A 235 -15.74 18.18 9.46
N PHE A 236 -14.64 17.68 8.91
CA PHE A 236 -14.49 16.26 8.58
C PHE A 236 -13.03 15.82 8.68
N TYR A 237 -12.81 14.54 8.93
CA TYR A 237 -11.47 13.98 8.88
C TYR A 237 -11.09 13.60 7.44
N GLY A 238 -9.99 14.18 6.97
CA GLY A 238 -9.33 13.79 5.74
C GLY A 238 -7.97 13.17 6.04
N ASN A 239 -7.67 12.02 5.44
CA ASN A 239 -6.38 11.35 5.59
C ASN A 239 -5.58 11.38 4.29
N SER A 240 -4.25 11.42 4.43
CA SER A 240 -3.32 11.16 3.32
C SER A 240 -3.52 9.77 2.73
N PRO A 241 -3.29 9.55 1.42
CA PRO A 241 -3.23 8.21 0.83
C PRO A 241 -2.02 7.41 1.33
N HIS A 242 -1.02 8.07 1.89
CA HIS A 242 0.13 7.43 2.51
C HIS A 242 -0.28 6.87 3.88
N ARG A 243 0.24 5.69 4.19
CA ARG A 243 -0.21 4.95 5.36
C ARG A 243 0.92 4.76 6.36
N VAL A 244 0.58 4.90 7.64
CA VAL A 244 1.41 4.40 8.73
C VAL A 244 0.80 3.09 9.20
N LEU A 245 1.59 2.02 9.10
CA LEU A 245 1.24 0.69 9.55
C LEU A 245 2.01 0.39 10.83
N ARG A 246 1.37 -0.34 11.71
CA ARG A 246 2.04 -0.90 12.86
C ARG A 246 2.24 -2.39 12.64
N ASN A 247 3.48 -2.84 12.75
CA ASN A 247 3.85 -4.23 12.71
C ASN A 247 4.55 -4.57 14.02
N GLN A 248 3.86 -5.29 14.91
CA GLN A 248 4.29 -5.54 16.28
C GLN A 248 4.58 -4.21 17.01
N ASP A 249 5.79 -3.99 17.49
CA ASP A 249 6.20 -2.78 18.21
C ASP A 249 6.85 -1.71 17.30
N LYS A 250 6.80 -1.90 15.97
CA LYS A 250 7.44 -1.00 15.01
C LYS A 250 6.41 -0.30 14.12
N PHE A 251 6.67 0.97 13.86
CA PHE A 251 5.93 1.72 12.86
C PHE A 251 6.57 1.56 11.49
N VAL A 252 5.73 1.38 10.46
CA VAL A 252 6.15 1.30 9.07
C VAL A 252 5.31 2.29 8.27
N HIS A 253 5.95 3.23 7.60
CA HIS A 253 5.27 4.06 6.63
C HIS A 253 5.19 3.33 5.28
N SER A 254 4.18 3.65 4.52
CA SER A 254 3.98 3.14 3.16
C SER A 254 3.45 4.27 2.30
N LEU A 255 4.26 4.73 1.36
CA LEU A 255 3.80 5.68 0.35
C LEU A 255 2.81 4.99 -0.58
N HIS A 256 1.80 5.72 -1.02
CA HIS A 256 0.96 5.26 -2.11
C HIS A 256 1.78 5.35 -3.41
N PRO A 257 1.96 4.25 -4.16
CA PRO A 257 2.92 4.23 -5.27
C PRO A 257 2.46 5.01 -6.50
N TYR A 258 1.20 5.40 -6.57
CA TYR A 258 0.60 6.01 -7.75
C TYR A 258 -0.02 7.38 -7.51
N SER A 259 -0.17 7.84 -6.26
CA SER A 259 -0.83 9.12 -5.95
C SER A 259 -0.40 9.69 -4.62
N ASP A 260 -0.28 11.02 -4.54
CA ASP A 260 0.00 11.77 -3.31
C ASP A 260 -1.26 12.44 -2.73
N HIS A 261 -2.40 12.24 -3.36
CA HIS A 261 -3.69 12.74 -2.90
C HIS A 261 -4.81 11.71 -3.12
N LYS A 262 -5.84 11.84 -2.32
CA LYS A 262 -7.15 11.20 -2.54
C LYS A 262 -8.22 12.27 -2.65
N PHE A 263 -9.44 11.89 -2.97
CA PHE A 263 -10.58 12.82 -2.96
C PHE A 263 -11.64 12.38 -1.94
N VAL A 264 -12.31 13.36 -1.37
CA VAL A 264 -13.62 13.19 -0.76
C VAL A 264 -14.66 13.85 -1.66
N TYR A 265 -15.88 13.31 -1.65
CA TYR A 265 -16.94 13.72 -2.56
C TYR A 265 -18.07 14.34 -1.76
N LEU A 266 -18.40 15.59 -2.10
CA LEU A 266 -19.44 16.37 -1.44
C LEU A 266 -20.66 16.48 -2.34
N THR A 267 -21.85 16.30 -1.74
CA THR A 267 -23.14 16.53 -2.41
C THR A 267 -24.15 17.06 -1.41
N VAL A 268 -25.21 17.66 -1.94
CA VAL A 268 -26.41 18.00 -1.18
C VAL A 268 -27.55 17.11 -1.68
N ALA A 269 -28.03 16.26 -0.81
CA ALA A 269 -29.04 15.26 -1.15
C ALA A 269 -30.42 15.57 -0.53
N ASP A 270 -31.44 14.79 -0.88
CA ASP A 270 -32.76 14.92 -0.26
C ASP A 270 -32.79 14.42 1.20
N GLN A 271 -31.88 13.49 1.52
CA GLN A 271 -31.78 12.87 2.83
C GLN A 271 -30.67 13.51 3.66
N ASN A 272 -30.84 13.52 4.99
CA ASN A 272 -29.81 14.01 5.89
C ASN A 272 -28.50 13.19 5.76
N GLY A 273 -27.38 13.89 5.84
CA GLY A 273 -26.06 13.27 5.87
C GLY A 273 -25.73 12.65 7.23
N LEU A 274 -24.74 11.75 7.26
CA LEU A 274 -24.25 11.16 8.49
C LEU A 274 -23.54 12.21 9.36
N ARG A 275 -23.78 12.14 10.67
CA ARG A 275 -23.16 13.04 11.65
C ARG A 275 -22.34 12.25 12.66
N LEU A 276 -21.20 12.81 13.05
CA LEU A 276 -20.41 12.32 14.15
C LEU A 276 -21.16 12.53 15.48
N THR A 277 -21.29 11.47 16.24
CA THR A 277 -21.87 11.52 17.59
C THR A 277 -20.86 11.03 18.61
N PRO A 278 -20.81 11.60 19.83
CA PRO A 278 -19.89 11.17 20.87
C PRO A 278 -20.04 9.68 21.20
N SER A 279 -18.90 8.97 21.24
CA SER A 279 -18.84 7.51 21.40
C SER A 279 -18.23 7.04 22.74
N ASN A 280 -17.58 7.95 23.49
CA ASN A 280 -16.85 7.62 24.72
C ASN A 280 -17.64 7.94 26.02
N THR A 281 -18.91 7.63 26.05
CA THR A 281 -19.77 7.88 27.22
C THR A 281 -19.74 6.71 28.22
N ASN A 282 -19.85 7.05 29.52
CA ASN A 282 -19.95 6.08 30.63
C ASN A 282 -18.70 5.20 30.88
N LEU A 283 -17.51 5.75 30.64
CA LEU A 283 -16.24 5.11 31.00
C LEU A 283 -15.84 5.48 32.45
N ASN A 284 -15.12 4.56 33.11
CA ASN A 284 -14.55 4.77 34.46
C ASN A 284 -13.06 4.44 34.44
N PRO A 285 -12.23 5.27 33.80
CA PRO A 285 -10.80 5.00 33.63
C PRO A 285 -10.08 4.92 34.97
N THR A 286 -9.16 3.97 35.07
CA THR A 286 -8.34 3.74 36.25
C THR A 286 -6.89 4.17 36.07
N SER A 287 -6.50 4.53 34.86
CA SER A 287 -5.13 4.96 34.52
C SER A 287 -5.13 6.18 33.60
N THR A 288 -4.05 6.97 33.71
CA THR A 288 -3.83 8.15 32.88
C THR A 288 -2.63 7.93 31.98
N VAL A 289 -2.79 8.25 30.70
CA VAL A 289 -1.73 8.24 29.69
C VAL A 289 -1.37 9.68 29.35
N SER A 290 -0.09 10.03 29.48
CA SER A 290 0.42 11.38 29.22
C SER A 290 1.53 11.41 28.17
N SER A 291 1.99 10.24 27.70
CA SER A 291 3.02 10.10 26.66
C SER A 291 2.60 9.05 25.65
N PHE A 292 3.28 9.07 24.50
CA PHE A 292 3.08 8.11 23.42
C PHE A 292 4.37 7.94 22.62
N THR A 293 4.47 6.87 21.90
CA THR A 293 5.54 6.67 20.90
C THR A 293 5.20 7.46 19.65
N ASP A 294 5.96 8.52 19.37
CA ASP A 294 5.85 9.29 18.14
C ASP A 294 6.72 8.71 17.05
N PHE A 295 6.34 9.00 15.84
CA PHE A 295 6.93 8.45 14.66
C PHE A 295 6.98 9.52 13.58
N ILE A 296 8.20 9.87 13.17
CA ILE A 296 8.44 10.78 12.07
C ILE A 296 9.27 10.09 10.99
N TRP A 297 9.02 10.43 9.74
CA TRP A 297 9.69 9.83 8.62
C TRP A 297 9.89 10.83 7.50
N LYS A 298 10.93 10.60 6.72
CA LYS A 298 11.22 11.30 5.48
C LYS A 298 11.46 10.25 4.42
N ASP A 299 10.63 10.27 3.39
CA ASP A 299 10.70 9.41 2.22
C ASP A 299 10.32 10.31 1.04
N GLU A 300 11.34 10.75 0.30
CA GLU A 300 11.18 11.70 -0.79
C GLU A 300 11.36 10.96 -2.11
N GLU A 301 10.35 11.03 -2.96
CA GLU A 301 10.38 10.45 -4.30
C GLU A 301 10.95 11.48 -5.29
N LEU A 302 12.27 11.71 -5.26
CA LEU A 302 12.94 12.76 -6.02
C LEU A 302 13.61 12.25 -7.30
N THR A 303 14.07 11.02 -7.28
CA THR A 303 14.92 10.49 -8.32
C THR A 303 14.49 9.10 -8.74
N LYS A 304 14.12 8.94 -10.00
CA LYS A 304 14.08 7.63 -10.61
C LYS A 304 15.53 7.29 -10.98
N PRO A 305 16.12 6.29 -10.34
CA PRO A 305 17.46 5.88 -10.75
C PRO A 305 17.41 5.51 -12.22
N GLU A 306 18.33 6.08 -13.02
CA GLU A 306 18.45 5.77 -14.44
C GLU A 306 18.42 4.26 -14.69
N ASP A 307 18.28 3.83 -15.93
CA ASP A 307 18.15 2.45 -16.43
C ASP A 307 18.98 1.38 -15.71
N ARG A 308 20.00 1.80 -14.97
CA ARG A 308 20.93 0.92 -14.25
C ARG A 308 20.41 0.33 -12.96
N PHE A 309 19.40 0.94 -12.32
CA PHE A 309 18.91 0.49 -11.01
C PHE A 309 17.62 -0.35 -11.10
N LYS A 310 16.87 -0.23 -12.18
CA LYS A 310 15.59 -0.94 -12.40
C LYS A 310 14.70 -0.95 -11.15
N SER A 311 14.45 0.24 -10.63
CA SER A 311 13.77 0.42 -9.33
C SER A 311 12.29 0.05 -9.34
N GLY A 312 11.72 -0.31 -10.50
CA GLY A 312 10.29 -0.59 -10.58
C GLY A 312 9.46 0.65 -10.32
N ARG A 313 8.44 0.51 -9.51
CA ARG A 313 7.63 1.64 -9.06
C ARG A 313 8.25 2.44 -7.90
N TYR A 314 9.44 2.06 -7.42
CA TYR A 314 10.14 2.81 -6.38
C TYR A 314 10.91 3.99 -6.95
N TRP A 315 10.79 5.09 -6.25
CA TRP A 315 11.61 6.28 -6.41
C TRP A 315 12.55 6.37 -5.22
N LEU A 316 13.72 6.96 -5.42
CA LEU A 316 14.68 7.20 -4.36
C LEU A 316 14.73 8.69 -4.06
N GLY A 317 15.06 9.00 -2.82
CA GLY A 317 15.23 10.38 -2.40
C GLY A 317 16.53 10.98 -2.91
N GLN A 318 17.15 11.79 -2.07
CA GLN A 318 18.29 12.61 -2.45
C GLN A 318 19.52 11.77 -2.83
N SER A 319 20.13 12.10 -3.97
CA SER A 319 21.40 11.48 -4.41
C SER A 319 22.58 12.05 -3.64
N ILE A 320 23.54 11.19 -3.34
CA ILE A 320 24.81 11.52 -2.70
C ILE A 320 25.94 11.17 -3.67
N SER A 321 26.76 12.16 -4.02
CA SER A 321 27.83 12.01 -5.02
C SER A 321 29.19 12.42 -4.45
N ALA A 322 30.28 12.16 -5.20
CA ALA A 322 31.63 12.56 -4.82
C ALA A 322 31.80 14.07 -4.60
N THR A 323 31.03 14.85 -5.34
CA THR A 323 31.06 16.31 -5.25
C THR A 323 30.12 16.86 -4.19
N GLN A 324 29.13 16.06 -3.76
CA GLN A 324 28.17 16.36 -2.70
C GLN A 324 28.19 15.22 -1.68
N SER A 325 29.26 15.14 -0.92
CA SER A 325 29.53 14.04 0.02
C SER A 325 28.65 14.07 1.27
N ASN A 326 28.05 15.20 1.58
CA ASN A 326 27.14 15.38 2.72
C ASN A 326 25.79 15.84 2.22
N VAL A 327 24.76 15.06 2.52
CA VAL A 327 23.38 15.42 2.25
C VAL A 327 22.69 15.58 3.61
N PRO A 328 22.38 16.81 4.04
CA PRO A 328 21.60 17.02 5.23
C PRO A 328 20.16 16.57 4.95
N VAL A 329 19.73 15.52 5.61
CA VAL A 329 18.32 15.15 5.68
C VAL A 329 17.79 15.73 6.98
N SER A 330 17.34 16.98 6.94
CA SER A 330 16.77 17.63 8.12
C SER A 330 15.39 17.10 8.38
N ILE A 331 15.21 16.46 9.52
CA ILE A 331 13.90 16.18 10.10
C ILE A 331 13.77 17.14 11.28
N LEU A 332 13.24 18.31 11.00
CA LEU A 332 13.03 19.34 12.01
C LEU A 332 11.72 19.06 12.76
N LYS A 333 11.80 18.95 14.06
CA LYS A 333 10.67 19.00 14.97
C LYS A 333 10.92 20.12 15.98
N ASP A 334 10.28 21.24 15.75
CA ASP A 334 10.30 22.37 16.66
C ASP A 334 9.34 22.15 17.84
N THR A 335 9.76 22.50 19.04
CA THR A 335 8.91 22.67 20.24
C THR A 335 8.28 21.44 20.90
N LEU A 336 8.56 20.21 20.46
CA LEU A 336 7.87 19.01 20.95
C LEU A 336 8.36 18.48 22.30
N PHE A 337 9.54 18.86 22.77
CA PHE A 337 10.20 18.14 23.84
C PHE A 337 10.18 18.85 25.20
N GLY A 338 9.58 20.01 25.28
CA GLY A 338 9.54 20.77 26.55
C GLY A 338 10.94 20.88 27.17
N ALA A 339 11.07 20.59 28.47
CA ALA A 339 12.34 20.62 29.17
C ALA A 339 13.19 19.33 29.08
N ALA A 340 12.80 18.35 28.28
CA ALA A 340 13.56 17.11 28.12
C ALA A 340 14.79 17.34 27.25
N ASN A 341 15.97 17.40 27.88
CA ASN A 341 17.24 17.62 27.16
C ASN A 341 17.86 16.33 26.59
N ILE A 342 17.30 15.18 26.90
CA ILE A 342 17.82 13.86 26.47
C ILE A 342 16.66 13.02 25.95
N LEU A 343 16.86 12.45 24.78
CA LEU A 343 15.88 11.63 24.11
C LEU A 343 16.51 10.32 23.63
N ASN A 344 15.82 9.20 23.86
CA ASN A 344 16.16 7.93 23.23
C ASN A 344 15.40 7.82 21.92
N VAL A 345 16.12 7.67 20.82
CA VAL A 345 15.59 7.63 19.46
C VAL A 345 15.99 6.31 18.81
N ASN A 346 15.03 5.57 18.30
CA ASN A 346 15.31 4.49 17.35
C ASN A 346 15.38 5.10 15.95
N VAL A 347 16.51 4.93 15.29
CA VAL A 347 16.77 5.37 13.92
C VAL A 347 16.70 4.17 13.00
N THR A 348 15.76 4.18 12.07
CA THR A 348 15.72 3.22 10.97
C THR A 348 15.85 3.95 9.65
N ALA A 349 16.67 3.43 8.75
CA ALA A 349 16.87 4.04 7.44
C ALA A 349 17.16 2.98 6.39
N ARG A 350 16.88 3.32 5.13
CA ARG A 350 17.31 2.56 3.96
C ARG A 350 18.06 3.48 3.01
N LEU A 351 19.27 3.07 2.68
CA LEU A 351 20.16 3.76 1.78
C LEU A 351 20.48 2.81 0.63
N TYR A 352 20.75 3.34 -0.54
CA TYR A 352 21.21 2.57 -1.69
C TYR A 352 22.55 3.09 -2.18
N ALA A 353 23.44 2.18 -2.57
CA ALA A 353 24.70 2.54 -3.19
C ALA A 353 25.06 1.62 -4.34
N ARG A 354 25.69 2.22 -5.34
CA ARG A 354 26.38 1.52 -6.42
C ARG A 354 27.79 2.07 -6.56
N SER A 355 28.78 1.20 -6.41
CA SER A 355 30.18 1.59 -6.55
C SER A 355 31.04 0.41 -6.96
N GLU A 356 32.07 0.69 -7.77
CA GLU A 356 33.14 -0.25 -8.09
C GLU A 356 34.18 -0.34 -6.94
N ALA A 357 34.12 0.56 -5.98
CA ALA A 357 34.98 0.60 -4.81
C ALA A 357 34.16 0.52 -3.52
N LEU A 358 34.85 0.31 -2.41
CA LEU A 358 34.27 0.36 -1.08
C LEU A 358 33.70 1.76 -0.80
N ILE A 359 32.44 1.84 -0.45
CA ILE A 359 31.76 3.04 0.05
C ILE A 359 31.50 2.86 1.53
N THR A 360 31.68 3.91 2.29
CA THR A 360 31.27 3.97 3.69
C THR A 360 30.10 4.95 3.82
N PHE A 361 29.00 4.48 4.40
CA PHE A 361 27.92 5.34 4.87
C PHE A 361 28.14 5.71 6.33
N ASP A 362 28.12 6.99 6.61
CA ASP A 362 28.03 7.54 7.97
C ASP A 362 26.66 8.20 8.11
N VAL A 363 25.94 7.85 9.17
CA VAL A 363 24.66 8.47 9.53
C VAL A 363 24.76 9.04 10.91
N ASP A 364 24.55 10.33 11.03
CA ASP A 364 24.65 11.07 12.29
C ASP A 364 23.29 11.67 12.65
N LEU A 365 22.93 11.64 13.94
CA LEU A 365 21.79 12.32 14.51
C LEU A 365 22.28 13.31 15.59
N ASN A 366 22.01 14.59 15.44
CA ASN A 366 22.51 15.64 16.34
C ASN A 366 24.03 15.53 16.62
N ASN A 367 24.83 15.29 15.58
CA ASN A 367 26.28 15.06 15.62
C ASN A 367 26.73 13.81 16.41
N ILE A 368 25.83 12.89 16.68
CA ILE A 368 26.16 11.58 17.24
C ILE A 368 26.14 10.58 16.09
N ASN A 369 27.25 9.85 15.90
CA ASN A 369 27.29 8.80 14.88
C ASN A 369 26.33 7.67 15.27
N VAL A 370 25.32 7.46 14.45
CA VAL A 370 24.30 6.42 14.62
C VAL A 370 24.78 5.10 14.03
N ALA A 371 25.32 5.19 12.80
CA ALA A 371 25.79 4.02 12.10
C ALA A 371 26.92 4.40 11.14
N GLN A 372 27.93 3.56 11.11
CA GLN A 372 29.00 3.61 10.11
C GLN A 372 29.15 2.25 9.46
N ASN A 373 28.97 2.16 8.16
CA ASN A 373 29.02 0.88 7.48
C ASN A 373 29.64 0.95 6.09
N ASN A 374 30.34 -0.13 5.75
CA ASN A 374 30.98 -0.29 4.46
C ASN A 374 30.06 -1.07 3.51
N VAL A 375 29.74 -0.46 2.37
CA VAL A 375 29.03 -1.13 1.27
C VAL A 375 30.05 -1.76 0.34
N SER A 376 29.96 -3.08 0.15
CA SER A 376 30.85 -3.82 -0.72
C SER A 376 30.80 -3.29 -2.16
N SER A 377 31.99 -3.23 -2.79
CA SER A 377 32.06 -2.95 -4.23
C SER A 377 31.35 -4.03 -5.04
N LEU A 378 30.73 -3.63 -6.13
CA LEU A 378 30.27 -4.58 -7.14
C LEU A 378 31.52 -5.26 -7.72
N SER A 379 31.58 -6.60 -7.62
CA SER A 379 32.73 -7.33 -8.15
C SER A 379 32.77 -7.16 -9.67
N SER A 380 33.95 -6.78 -10.22
CA SER A 380 34.20 -6.65 -11.65
C SER A 380 34.07 -7.97 -12.44
N SER A 381 33.78 -9.07 -11.80
CA SER A 381 33.62 -10.39 -12.43
C SER A 381 32.33 -10.54 -13.24
N SER A 382 31.46 -9.54 -13.27
CA SER A 382 30.25 -9.55 -14.10
C SER A 382 30.44 -8.91 -15.48
N SER A 383 31.66 -8.52 -15.86
CA SER A 383 31.95 -7.83 -17.12
C SER A 383 32.21 -8.75 -18.30
N SER A 384 32.16 -10.06 -18.13
CA SER A 384 32.38 -10.96 -19.27
C SER A 384 31.06 -11.48 -19.80
N GLU A 385 30.83 -11.14 -21.02
CA GLU A 385 29.95 -11.74 -22.00
C GLU A 385 28.48 -11.31 -22.01
N GLY A 386 28.20 -10.31 -22.79
CA GLY A 386 27.09 -10.38 -23.75
C GLY A 386 25.68 -10.42 -23.20
N TYR A 387 25.44 -10.13 -21.94
CA TYR A 387 24.11 -9.92 -21.48
C TYR A 387 23.80 -8.42 -21.40
N ASN A 388 22.81 -8.03 -22.15
CA ASN A 388 22.26 -6.68 -22.14
C ASN A 388 21.83 -6.29 -20.73
N GLY A 389 22.72 -5.75 -19.95
CA GLY A 389 22.51 -4.79 -18.89
C GLY A 389 21.67 -5.20 -17.70
N SER A 390 21.64 -6.43 -17.24
CA SER A 390 20.70 -6.74 -16.15
C SER A 390 21.29 -7.21 -14.82
N GLU A 391 22.44 -7.84 -14.79
CA GLU A 391 22.94 -8.43 -13.53
C GLU A 391 24.07 -7.64 -12.84
N GLY A 392 24.75 -6.76 -13.56
CA GLY A 392 25.89 -6.00 -13.03
C GLY A 392 25.54 -4.65 -12.40
N ASP A 393 24.32 -4.18 -12.59
CA ASP A 393 23.94 -2.78 -12.35
C ASP A 393 23.02 -2.56 -11.15
N ALA A 394 22.69 -3.58 -10.36
CA ALA A 394 21.84 -3.44 -9.19
C ALA A 394 22.57 -2.69 -8.05
N ALA A 395 21.90 -1.71 -7.47
CA ALA A 395 22.34 -1.09 -6.22
C ALA A 395 22.09 -2.03 -5.04
N SER A 396 22.97 -1.99 -4.06
CA SER A 396 22.79 -2.73 -2.83
C SER A 396 22.08 -1.85 -1.80
N PRO A 397 20.95 -2.30 -1.22
CA PRO A 397 20.32 -1.60 -0.12
C PRO A 397 21.17 -1.77 1.14
N TYR A 398 21.21 -0.72 1.92
CA TYR A 398 21.77 -0.72 3.25
C TYR A 398 20.70 -0.29 4.27
N ASN A 399 20.41 -1.16 5.23
CA ASN A 399 19.40 -0.90 6.24
C ASN A 399 20.05 -0.59 7.58
N ILE A 400 19.59 0.47 8.23
CA ILE A 400 19.99 0.90 9.57
C ILE A 400 18.81 0.63 10.50
N ASN A 401 19.10 0.16 11.71
CA ASN A 401 18.14 0.04 12.81
C ASN A 401 18.92 0.11 14.13
N GLU A 402 19.12 1.32 14.63
CA GLU A 402 19.96 1.60 15.79
C GLU A 402 19.22 2.46 16.82
N ASP A 403 19.48 2.19 18.10
CA ASP A 403 19.00 2.98 19.21
C ASP A 403 20.09 3.95 19.68
N VAL A 404 19.77 5.24 19.70
CA VAL A 404 20.71 6.26 20.14
C VAL A 404 20.10 7.17 21.19
N THR A 405 20.93 7.65 22.09
CA THR A 405 20.55 8.68 23.07
C THR A 405 21.12 10.01 22.60
N VAL A 406 20.26 10.95 22.31
CA VAL A 406 20.64 12.27 21.82
C VAL A 406 20.26 13.37 22.80
N SER A 407 21.09 14.43 22.85
CA SER A 407 20.71 15.67 23.50
C SER A 407 19.93 16.52 22.51
N VAL A 408 18.74 16.94 22.91
CA VAL A 408 17.89 17.80 22.10
C VAL A 408 18.10 19.24 22.61
N ASN A 409 18.77 20.06 21.81
CA ASN A 409 18.91 21.46 22.07
C ASN A 409 17.83 22.22 21.30
N ASP A 410 17.09 23.07 21.99
CA ASP A 410 16.02 23.89 21.41
C ASP A 410 14.88 23.07 20.71
N GLY A 411 14.70 21.81 21.10
CA GLY A 411 13.63 20.97 20.57
C GLY A 411 13.85 20.44 19.15
N ILE A 412 15.05 20.57 18.60
CA ILE A 412 15.37 20.20 17.22
C ILE A 412 16.06 18.84 17.17
N LEU A 413 15.53 17.93 16.34
CA LEU A 413 16.22 16.74 15.87
C LEU A 413 16.75 17.00 14.46
N ASP A 414 18.06 16.96 14.29
CA ASP A 414 18.74 17.12 13.00
C ASP A 414 19.47 15.83 12.63
N LEU A 415 19.02 15.21 11.55
CA LEU A 415 19.64 14.01 11.01
C LEU A 415 20.44 14.37 9.76
N THR A 416 21.72 14.03 9.78
CA THR A 416 22.60 14.17 8.62
C THR A 416 23.04 12.80 8.15
N ALA A 417 22.79 12.49 6.86
CA ALA A 417 23.39 11.35 6.21
C ALA A 417 24.57 11.82 5.34
N SER A 418 25.73 11.21 5.51
CA SER A 418 26.90 11.48 4.70
C SER A 418 27.45 10.21 4.05
N VAL A 419 28.04 10.36 2.89
CA VAL A 419 28.78 9.27 2.22
C VAL A 419 30.22 9.73 1.98
N THR A 420 31.14 9.02 2.60
CA THR A 420 32.55 9.15 2.27
C THR A 420 32.91 8.13 1.22
N HIS A 421 33.25 8.55 0.01
CA HIS A 421 33.67 7.62 -1.03
C HIS A 421 35.00 8.01 -1.67
N ARG A 422 35.68 7.03 -2.21
CA ARG A 422 37.06 7.15 -2.68
C ARG A 422 37.24 7.18 -4.21
N GLN A 423 36.14 7.11 -5.01
CA GLN A 423 36.21 7.09 -6.47
C GLN A 423 35.08 7.86 -7.14
N GLN A 424 35.38 8.41 -8.35
CA GLN A 424 34.50 9.32 -9.08
C GLN A 424 33.22 8.72 -9.66
N ASN A 425 33.09 7.41 -9.78
CA ASN A 425 31.96 6.73 -10.44
C ASN A 425 30.97 6.08 -9.49
N SER A 426 31.00 6.42 -8.22
CA SER A 426 30.04 5.91 -7.25
C SER A 426 28.86 6.84 -7.09
N ILE A 427 27.69 6.27 -6.92
CA ILE A 427 26.44 6.97 -6.64
C ILE A 427 25.73 6.31 -5.46
N ALA A 428 25.16 7.12 -4.62
CA ALA A 428 24.37 6.66 -3.48
C ALA A 428 23.09 7.49 -3.35
N PHE A 429 22.10 6.95 -2.66
CA PHE A 429 20.82 7.61 -2.44
C PHE A 429 20.36 7.36 -1.00
N VAL A 430 19.72 8.34 -0.44
CA VAL A 430 18.85 8.17 0.71
C VAL A 430 17.49 7.70 0.18
N ASP A 431 17.04 6.52 0.57
CA ASP A 431 15.71 6.07 0.19
C ASP A 431 14.70 6.63 1.18
N TRP A 432 14.78 6.21 2.44
CA TRP A 432 13.96 6.78 3.50
C TRP A 432 14.69 6.73 4.85
N ILE A 433 14.28 7.62 5.73
CA ILE A 433 14.73 7.67 7.13
C ILE A 433 13.50 7.79 8.03
N ARG A 434 13.57 7.14 9.19
CA ARG A 434 12.49 7.05 10.15
C ARG A 434 13.05 7.18 11.56
N LEU A 435 12.43 8.04 12.38
CA LEU A 435 12.75 8.22 13.79
C LEU A 435 11.55 7.83 14.63
N THR A 436 11.77 7.01 15.66
CA THR A 436 10.76 6.61 16.62
C THR A 436 11.24 6.94 18.02
N PHE A 437 10.44 7.65 18.80
CA PHE A 437 10.79 8.10 20.14
C PHE A 437 9.54 8.32 20.98
N GLU A 438 9.71 8.36 22.30
CA GLU A 438 8.62 8.66 23.21
C GLU A 438 8.55 10.17 23.51
N ARG A 439 7.35 10.74 23.47
CA ARG A 439 7.08 12.12 23.88
C ARG A 439 5.73 12.30 24.56
N SER A 440 5.57 13.43 25.23
CA SER A 440 4.32 13.80 25.87
C SER A 440 3.20 14.09 24.84
N LEU A 441 1.94 13.93 25.26
CA LEU A 441 0.74 14.25 24.49
C LEU A 441 0.52 15.77 24.39
N VAL A 442 1.49 16.46 23.79
CA VAL A 442 1.47 17.91 23.58
C VAL A 442 1.24 18.22 22.10
N ALA A 443 0.25 19.06 21.84
CA ALA A 443 -0.10 19.50 20.50
C ALA A 443 0.95 20.46 19.93
N GLU A 444 1.19 20.37 18.65
CA GLU A 444 1.95 21.31 17.83
C GLU A 444 0.96 22.08 16.96
N SER A 445 1.01 23.42 17.05
CA SER A 445 0.08 24.28 16.28
C SER A 445 -1.40 23.88 16.44
N ASN A 446 -1.79 23.55 17.69
CA ASN A 446 -3.16 23.10 18.01
C ASN A 446 -3.60 21.78 17.36
N ARG A 447 -2.64 20.92 17.00
CA ARG A 447 -2.90 19.61 16.43
C ARG A 447 -2.02 18.54 17.06
N LEU A 448 -2.58 17.39 17.35
CA LEU A 448 -1.89 16.21 17.85
C LEU A 448 -2.46 14.97 17.17
N LEU A 449 -1.64 14.28 16.39
CA LEU A 449 -1.92 12.94 15.86
C LEU A 449 -1.08 11.95 16.64
N PHE A 450 -1.70 10.97 17.26
CA PHE A 450 -0.97 9.98 18.04
C PHE A 450 -1.54 8.58 17.91
N TYR A 451 -0.69 7.61 18.21
CA TYR A 451 -1.01 6.20 18.12
C TYR A 451 -1.03 5.62 19.53
N THR A 452 -2.11 4.95 19.89
CA THR A 452 -2.17 4.26 21.18
C THR A 452 -1.37 2.97 21.13
N ILE A 453 -0.61 2.73 22.20
CA ILE A 453 0.36 1.64 22.25
C ILE A 453 -0.29 0.33 22.64
N ASN A 454 0.21 -0.72 22.01
CA ASN A 454 0.40 -2.08 22.46
C ASN A 454 -0.78 -3.07 22.39
N GLU A 455 -0.61 -4.03 21.51
CA GLU A 455 -1.39 -5.28 21.51
C GLU A 455 -1.20 -6.09 22.81
N ALA A 456 -0.11 -5.83 23.56
CA ALA A 456 0.21 -6.51 24.83
C ALA A 456 -0.45 -5.89 26.06
N VAL A 457 -1.07 -4.70 25.95
CA VAL A 457 -1.78 -4.09 27.08
C VAL A 457 -3.20 -4.66 27.10
N PRO A 458 -3.67 -5.23 28.24
CA PRO A 458 -5.04 -5.68 28.38
C PRO A 458 -6.02 -4.57 28.02
N GLN A 459 -7.16 -4.95 27.48
CA GLN A 459 -8.29 -4.02 27.26
C GLN A 459 -8.55 -3.25 28.55
N GLN A 460 -8.38 -1.91 28.51
CA GLN A 460 -8.57 -1.08 29.68
C GLN A 460 -9.14 0.28 29.32
N GLU A 461 -9.85 0.86 30.26
CA GLU A 461 -10.30 2.24 30.20
C GLU A 461 -9.15 3.16 30.66
N VAL A 462 -8.81 4.15 29.84
CA VAL A 462 -7.72 5.10 30.10
C VAL A 462 -8.21 6.53 29.93
N THR A 463 -7.56 7.46 30.62
CA THR A 463 -7.71 8.89 30.38
C THR A 463 -6.48 9.40 29.66
N PHE A 464 -6.62 9.93 28.44
CA PHE A 464 -5.56 10.69 27.80
C PHE A 464 -5.52 12.12 28.31
N ARG A 465 -4.33 12.59 28.70
CA ARG A 465 -4.10 13.97 29.09
C ARG A 465 -3.43 14.73 27.95
N LEU A 466 -4.21 15.58 27.28
CA LEU A 466 -3.79 16.36 26.14
C LEU A 466 -3.39 17.79 26.58
N GLN A 467 -2.34 18.34 26.00
CA GLN A 467 -1.80 19.66 26.29
C GLN A 467 -1.50 20.45 25.01
N GLY A 468 -1.24 21.76 25.12
CA GLY A 468 -0.79 22.60 24.01
C GLY A 468 -1.92 23.03 23.06
N PHE A 469 -3.17 23.06 23.51
CA PHE A 469 -4.30 23.56 22.75
C PHE A 469 -4.78 24.91 23.29
N ASN A 470 -5.02 25.86 22.42
CA ASN A 470 -5.54 27.19 22.80
C ASN A 470 -7.05 27.17 23.08
N THR A 471 -7.78 26.23 22.51
CA THR A 471 -9.22 26.05 22.66
C THR A 471 -9.53 24.56 22.79
N ASN A 472 -10.75 24.23 23.20
CA ASN A 472 -11.18 22.83 23.29
C ASN A 472 -11.05 22.12 21.94
N PRO A 473 -10.25 21.04 21.84
CA PRO A 473 -10.07 20.34 20.58
C PRO A 473 -11.24 19.42 20.26
N TYR A 474 -11.54 19.24 18.98
CA TYR A 474 -12.22 18.04 18.52
C TYR A 474 -11.24 16.88 18.56
N VAL A 475 -11.70 15.75 19.13
CA VAL A 475 -10.90 14.53 19.24
C VAL A 475 -11.61 13.41 18.52
N LEU A 476 -10.93 12.81 17.56
CA LEU A 476 -11.48 11.72 16.75
C LEU A 476 -10.59 10.47 16.85
N ASP A 477 -11.21 9.30 17.06
CA ASP A 477 -10.57 8.03 16.70
C ASP A 477 -10.73 7.83 15.19
N VAL A 478 -9.61 7.84 14.50
CA VAL A 478 -9.51 7.77 13.03
C VAL A 478 -8.82 6.49 12.56
N THR A 479 -8.87 5.45 13.38
CA THR A 479 -8.33 4.12 13.04
C THR A 479 -8.94 3.59 11.76
N ASP A 480 -10.24 3.83 11.58
CA ASP A 480 -10.92 3.72 10.29
C ASP A 480 -11.24 5.13 9.76
N PRO A 481 -10.45 5.64 8.79
CA PRO A 481 -10.67 6.98 8.24
C PRO A 481 -12.03 7.18 7.57
N SER A 482 -12.66 6.10 7.12
CA SER A 482 -13.98 6.14 6.46
C SER A 482 -15.13 6.22 7.48
N ASN A 483 -14.86 5.88 8.73
CA ASN A 483 -15.85 5.88 9.80
C ASN A 483 -15.24 6.36 11.13
N PRO A 484 -14.79 7.63 11.20
CA PRO A 484 -14.22 8.19 12.42
C PRO A 484 -15.24 8.23 13.56
N LEU A 485 -14.72 8.16 14.80
CA LEU A 485 -15.55 8.24 16.02
C LEU A 485 -15.22 9.53 16.78
N LEU A 486 -16.24 10.29 17.15
CA LEU A 486 -16.06 11.50 17.97
C LEU A 486 -15.87 11.12 19.43
N LEU A 487 -14.81 11.64 20.05
CA LEU A 487 -14.51 11.49 21.46
C LEU A 487 -14.72 12.82 22.18
N THR A 488 -15.37 12.79 23.35
CA THR A 488 -15.60 13.99 24.14
C THR A 488 -14.34 14.37 24.90
N ALA A 489 -13.82 15.56 24.66
CA ALA A 489 -12.74 16.15 25.45
C ALA A 489 -13.34 17.05 26.54
N THR A 490 -12.84 16.91 27.78
CA THR A 490 -13.23 17.73 28.92
C THR A 490 -12.08 18.64 29.32
N SER A 491 -12.34 19.94 29.42
CA SER A 491 -11.36 20.92 29.90
C SER A 491 -11.05 20.71 31.39
N THR A 492 -9.80 20.80 31.73
CA THR A 492 -9.29 20.78 33.11
C THR A 492 -8.49 22.04 33.41
N ALA A 493 -7.98 22.21 34.64
CA ALA A 493 -7.16 23.38 35.00
C ALA A 493 -5.87 23.46 34.15
N ASN A 494 -5.40 24.68 33.85
CA ASN A 494 -4.15 24.96 33.14
C ASN A 494 -4.12 24.52 31.68
N ASP A 495 -5.21 24.77 30.91
CA ASP A 495 -5.29 24.52 29.47
C ASP A 495 -5.00 23.05 29.07
N ASN A 496 -5.32 22.14 29.97
CA ASN A 496 -5.26 20.72 29.72
C ASN A 496 -6.65 20.19 29.39
N PHE A 497 -6.69 19.19 28.54
CA PHE A 497 -7.90 18.47 28.16
C PHE A 497 -7.75 16.99 28.49
N VAL A 498 -8.81 16.36 28.94
CA VAL A 498 -8.84 14.92 29.21
C VAL A 498 -9.85 14.25 28.32
N VAL A 499 -9.50 13.08 27.83
CA VAL A 499 -10.35 12.24 26.99
C VAL A 499 -10.35 10.84 27.57
N ASP A 500 -11.51 10.38 28.03
CA ASP A 500 -11.66 9.01 28.47
C ASP A 500 -11.87 8.12 27.25
N TYR A 501 -11.20 6.98 27.22
CA TYR A 501 -11.18 6.09 26.09
C TYR A 501 -11.05 4.63 26.49
N PHE A 502 -11.71 3.74 25.74
CA PHE A 502 -11.55 2.31 25.92
C PHE A 502 -10.48 1.77 24.94
N GLN A 503 -9.30 1.55 25.47
CA GLN A 503 -8.17 1.04 24.70
C GLN A 503 -8.22 -0.48 24.60
N ASN A 504 -8.39 -1.04 23.41
CA ASN A 504 -8.39 -2.47 23.17
C ASN A 504 -7.30 -2.96 22.18
N THR A 505 -6.92 -2.13 21.22
CA THR A 505 -5.87 -2.40 20.22
C THR A 505 -5.24 -1.08 19.83
N GLY A 506 -4.13 -1.11 19.11
CA GLY A 506 -3.50 0.11 18.59
C GLY A 506 -4.49 0.95 17.79
N ARG A 507 -4.73 2.18 18.24
CA ARG A 507 -5.65 3.14 17.63
C ARG A 507 -4.89 4.36 17.13
N THR A 508 -5.46 5.01 16.15
CA THR A 508 -4.98 6.31 15.64
C THR A 508 -5.97 7.37 16.08
N ILE A 509 -5.49 8.35 16.85
CA ILE A 509 -6.32 9.42 17.39
C ILE A 509 -5.77 10.76 16.94
N ILE A 510 -6.65 11.65 16.49
CA ILE A 510 -6.33 13.04 16.19
C ILE A 510 -7.10 13.95 17.14
N ALA A 511 -6.39 14.90 17.75
CA ALA A 511 -6.96 16.02 18.48
C ALA A 511 -6.58 17.31 17.75
N GLN A 512 -7.55 18.18 17.47
CA GLN A 512 -7.29 19.40 16.70
C GLN A 512 -8.27 20.50 17.07
N SER A 513 -7.78 21.74 17.20
CA SER A 513 -8.62 22.92 17.49
C SER A 513 -8.44 24.08 16.51
N THR A 514 -7.58 23.92 15.50
CA THR A 514 -7.43 24.86 14.37
C THR A 514 -7.53 24.05 13.08
N PHE A 515 -8.47 24.37 12.20
CA PHE A 515 -8.84 23.55 11.08
C PHE A 515 -8.38 24.18 9.76
N PRO A 516 -7.49 23.52 8.99
CA PRO A 516 -7.12 23.98 7.67
C PRO A 516 -8.29 23.79 6.68
N THR A 517 -8.31 24.63 5.66
CA THR A 517 -9.17 24.46 4.49
C THR A 517 -8.41 23.62 3.47
N PRO A 518 -9.02 22.60 2.85
CA PRO A 518 -8.37 21.82 1.80
C PRO A 518 -8.17 22.67 0.54
N ALA A 519 -7.33 22.20 -0.38
CA ALA A 519 -7.26 22.81 -1.72
C ALA A 519 -8.65 22.82 -2.38
N MET A 520 -8.89 23.81 -3.28
CA MET A 520 -10.18 23.96 -3.92
C MET A 520 -10.54 22.69 -4.70
N GLY A 521 -11.76 22.24 -4.48
CA GLY A 521 -12.35 21.14 -5.22
C GLY A 521 -12.90 21.55 -6.58
N GLU A 522 -13.49 20.62 -7.29
CA GLU A 522 -14.13 20.83 -8.58
C GLU A 522 -15.41 20.04 -8.70
N GLN A 523 -16.35 20.56 -9.50
CA GLN A 523 -17.56 19.81 -9.85
C GLN A 523 -17.20 18.68 -10.83
N ILE A 524 -17.81 17.52 -10.63
CA ILE A 524 -17.66 16.38 -11.55
C ILE A 524 -18.97 16.09 -12.28
N GLU A 525 -18.86 15.54 -13.48
CA GLU A 525 -19.99 15.04 -14.22
C GLU A 525 -20.55 13.77 -13.58
N ASN A 526 -21.88 13.58 -13.72
CA ASN A 526 -22.52 12.36 -13.25
C ASN A 526 -22.04 11.16 -14.07
N GLN A 527 -21.78 10.05 -13.40
CA GLN A 527 -21.31 8.81 -13.99
C GLN A 527 -22.12 7.61 -13.45
N ASN A 528 -22.40 6.63 -14.29
CA ASN A 528 -23.17 5.45 -13.90
C ASN A 528 -22.49 4.16 -14.38
N ILE A 529 -21.22 3.98 -13.97
CA ILE A 529 -20.40 2.85 -14.44
C ILE A 529 -20.77 1.50 -13.80
N LYS A 530 -21.50 1.52 -12.68
CA LYS A 530 -22.02 0.31 -12.03
C LYS A 530 -23.43 -0.06 -12.48
N GLY A 531 -24.25 0.94 -12.82
CA GLY A 531 -25.66 0.77 -13.21
C GLY A 531 -25.88 0.55 -14.72
N LEU A 532 -24.98 -0.11 -15.40
CA LEU A 532 -25.10 -0.41 -16.83
C LEU A 532 -26.34 -1.25 -17.13
N ALA A 533 -27.06 -0.91 -18.20
CA ALA A 533 -28.23 -1.68 -18.64
C ALA A 533 -27.84 -3.02 -19.32
N THR A 534 -26.63 -3.12 -19.84
CA THR A 534 -26.12 -4.28 -20.59
C THR A 534 -25.02 -5.00 -19.85
N TYR A 535 -24.69 -6.20 -20.30
CA TYR A 535 -23.55 -7.00 -19.85
C TYR A 535 -22.46 -6.93 -20.94
N PRO A 536 -21.43 -6.09 -20.76
CA PRO A 536 -20.42 -5.88 -21.79
C PRO A 536 -19.51 -7.10 -21.91
N ASP A 537 -19.21 -7.50 -23.14
CA ASP A 537 -18.20 -8.51 -23.46
C ASP A 537 -16.87 -7.88 -23.89
N TYR A 538 -16.86 -6.57 -24.21
CA TYR A 538 -15.70 -5.79 -24.63
C TYR A 538 -15.60 -4.51 -23.79
N ILE A 539 -14.55 -4.41 -22.96
CA ILE A 539 -14.31 -3.27 -22.08
C ILE A 539 -13.22 -2.40 -22.70
N VAL A 540 -13.47 -1.10 -22.85
CA VAL A 540 -12.48 -0.10 -23.27
C VAL A 540 -12.27 0.87 -22.11
N VAL A 541 -11.05 0.92 -21.59
CA VAL A 541 -10.62 1.89 -20.58
C VAL A 541 -9.68 2.89 -21.23
N THR A 542 -9.93 4.19 -21.04
CA THR A 542 -9.17 5.26 -21.68
C THR A 542 -9.00 6.47 -20.75
N SER A 543 -8.33 7.53 -21.21
CA SER A 543 -8.31 8.86 -20.59
C SER A 543 -9.44 9.74 -21.14
N GLU A 544 -9.70 10.86 -20.46
CA GLU A 544 -10.65 11.88 -20.99
C GLU A 544 -10.17 12.45 -22.33
N GLU A 545 -8.84 12.58 -22.51
CA GLU A 545 -8.23 13.14 -23.72
C GLU A 545 -8.43 12.26 -24.96
N LEU A 546 -8.50 10.93 -24.79
CA LEU A 546 -8.64 9.96 -25.89
C LEU A 546 -10.06 9.38 -25.97
N LYS A 547 -11.03 9.98 -25.25
CA LYS A 547 -12.39 9.44 -25.14
C LYS A 547 -13.14 9.41 -26.48
N GLU A 548 -12.94 10.42 -27.34
CA GLU A 548 -13.58 10.48 -28.66
C GLU A 548 -13.07 9.38 -29.59
N GLU A 549 -11.76 9.19 -29.69
CA GLU A 549 -11.14 8.14 -30.52
C GLU A 549 -11.48 6.74 -30.01
N ALA A 550 -11.49 6.58 -28.68
CA ALA A 550 -11.90 5.33 -28.06
C ALA A 550 -13.39 5.01 -28.32
N PHE A 551 -14.23 6.05 -28.39
CA PHE A 551 -15.64 5.89 -28.72
C PHE A 551 -15.85 5.42 -30.17
N GLU A 552 -15.12 5.97 -31.13
CA GLU A 552 -15.14 5.51 -32.52
C GLU A 552 -14.78 4.01 -32.63
N LEU A 553 -13.75 3.60 -31.90
CA LEU A 553 -13.37 2.20 -31.84
C LEU A 553 -14.44 1.33 -31.18
N ALA A 554 -15.06 1.77 -30.10
CA ALA A 554 -16.13 1.04 -29.44
C ALA A 554 -17.35 0.87 -30.38
N GLN A 555 -17.73 1.91 -31.14
CA GLN A 555 -18.77 1.81 -32.16
C GLN A 555 -18.42 0.79 -33.24
N TYR A 556 -17.19 0.81 -33.76
CA TYR A 556 -16.74 -0.17 -34.74
C TYR A 556 -16.81 -1.61 -34.19
N ARG A 557 -16.49 -1.84 -32.92
CA ARG A 557 -16.66 -3.14 -32.28
C ARG A 557 -18.11 -3.54 -32.13
N GLN A 558 -18.99 -2.58 -31.86
CA GLN A 558 -20.44 -2.84 -31.81
C GLN A 558 -20.99 -3.27 -33.16
N GLU A 559 -20.54 -2.67 -34.26
CA GLU A 559 -20.90 -3.09 -35.62
C GLU A 559 -20.44 -4.52 -35.95
N GLN A 560 -19.38 -5.00 -35.28
CA GLN A 560 -18.89 -6.38 -35.41
C GLN A 560 -19.63 -7.37 -34.51
N GLY A 561 -20.62 -6.93 -33.75
CA GLY A 561 -21.47 -7.80 -32.91
C GLY A 561 -21.03 -7.92 -31.45
N PHE A 562 -20.03 -7.14 -31.02
CA PHE A 562 -19.68 -7.03 -29.60
C PHE A 562 -20.64 -6.10 -28.85
N THR A 563 -20.64 -6.22 -27.52
CA THR A 563 -21.36 -5.32 -26.61
C THR A 563 -20.31 -4.49 -25.84
N PRO A 564 -19.76 -3.41 -26.44
CA PRO A 564 -18.71 -2.66 -25.81
C PRO A 564 -19.23 -1.77 -24.68
N VAL A 565 -18.38 -1.54 -23.68
CA VAL A 565 -18.49 -0.42 -22.73
C VAL A 565 -17.22 0.41 -22.82
N LEU A 566 -17.40 1.73 -22.89
CA LEU A 566 -16.34 2.70 -22.81
C LEU A 566 -16.42 3.41 -21.46
N VAL A 567 -15.29 3.47 -20.77
CA VAL A 567 -15.16 4.12 -19.46
C VAL A 567 -13.80 4.79 -19.38
N THR A 568 -13.72 5.95 -18.73
CA THR A 568 -12.42 6.57 -18.45
C THR A 568 -11.85 6.02 -17.15
N GLN A 569 -10.52 6.02 -17.04
CA GLN A 569 -9.87 5.63 -15.79
C GLN A 569 -10.28 6.54 -14.63
N THR A 570 -10.55 7.82 -14.88
CA THR A 570 -11.02 8.77 -13.86
C THR A 570 -12.38 8.37 -13.31
N GLU A 571 -13.34 7.98 -14.18
CA GLU A 571 -14.63 7.46 -13.74
C GLU A 571 -14.48 6.22 -12.86
N ILE A 572 -13.54 5.31 -13.21
CA ILE A 572 -13.23 4.14 -12.38
C ILE A 572 -12.64 4.55 -11.04
N PHE A 573 -11.64 5.43 -11.04
CA PHE A 573 -10.99 5.87 -9.81
C PHE A 573 -11.96 6.57 -8.86
N ASN A 574 -12.87 7.37 -9.36
CA ASN A 574 -13.88 8.03 -8.53
C ASN A 574 -14.66 7.03 -7.67
N GLU A 575 -15.10 5.92 -8.24
CA GLU A 575 -15.97 4.96 -7.53
C GLU A 575 -15.26 3.79 -6.86
N PHE A 576 -14.05 3.43 -7.31
CA PHE A 576 -13.35 2.24 -6.80
C PHE A 576 -12.17 2.55 -5.89
N SER A 577 -11.59 3.76 -5.99
CA SER A 577 -10.41 4.15 -5.19
C SER A 577 -10.50 5.55 -4.58
N SER A 578 -11.68 6.18 -4.52
CA SER A 578 -11.86 7.57 -4.02
C SER A 578 -11.01 8.59 -4.79
N GLY A 579 -10.99 8.45 -6.13
CA GLY A 579 -10.23 9.32 -7.04
C GLY A 579 -8.72 9.06 -7.05
N VAL A 580 -8.23 8.16 -6.23
CA VAL A 580 -6.81 7.79 -6.20
C VAL A 580 -6.45 7.02 -7.46
N LYS A 581 -5.43 7.47 -8.17
CA LYS A 581 -4.86 6.71 -9.29
C LYS A 581 -4.32 5.37 -8.76
N ASP A 582 -4.97 4.25 -9.07
CA ASP A 582 -4.55 2.90 -8.66
C ASP A 582 -4.95 1.88 -9.73
N PRO A 583 -4.01 1.17 -10.35
CA PRO A 583 -4.33 0.16 -11.36
C PRO A 583 -5.22 -0.96 -10.81
N SER A 584 -5.18 -1.22 -9.49
CA SER A 584 -6.10 -2.20 -8.88
C SER A 584 -7.56 -1.78 -9.00
N ALA A 585 -7.88 -0.48 -9.08
CA ALA A 585 -9.26 -0.02 -9.30
C ALA A 585 -9.80 -0.42 -10.68
N ILE A 586 -8.95 -0.38 -11.72
CA ILE A 586 -9.31 -0.83 -13.08
C ILE A 586 -9.63 -2.33 -13.05
N ARG A 587 -8.77 -3.14 -12.43
CA ARG A 587 -9.04 -4.57 -12.28
C ARG A 587 -10.30 -4.85 -11.47
N ASP A 588 -10.54 -4.09 -10.42
CA ASP A 588 -11.74 -4.25 -9.58
C ASP A 588 -13.03 -3.89 -10.35
N TYR A 589 -12.97 -2.92 -11.27
CA TYR A 589 -14.06 -2.63 -12.19
C TYR A 589 -14.32 -3.79 -13.17
N VAL A 590 -13.27 -4.35 -13.78
CA VAL A 590 -13.38 -5.53 -14.65
C VAL A 590 -13.98 -6.70 -13.87
N LYS A 591 -13.49 -6.94 -12.66
CA LYS A 591 -14.04 -7.97 -11.78
C LYS A 591 -15.50 -7.71 -11.40
N PHE A 592 -15.88 -6.47 -11.14
CA PHE A 592 -17.27 -6.11 -10.86
C PHE A 592 -18.20 -6.47 -12.02
N LEU A 593 -17.81 -6.15 -13.26
CA LEU A 593 -18.58 -6.49 -14.45
C LEU A 593 -18.68 -8.00 -14.63
N TRP A 594 -17.59 -8.73 -14.40
CA TRP A 594 -17.54 -10.17 -14.44
C TRP A 594 -18.45 -10.82 -13.38
N ASP A 595 -18.34 -10.41 -12.12
CA ASP A 595 -19.16 -10.91 -11.01
C ASP A 595 -20.65 -10.64 -11.25
N ARG A 596 -20.98 -9.49 -11.82
CA ARG A 596 -22.35 -9.10 -12.18
C ARG A 596 -22.91 -10.02 -13.26
N ALA A 597 -22.16 -10.27 -14.33
CA ALA A 597 -22.58 -11.16 -15.42
C ALA A 597 -22.80 -12.59 -14.91
N VAL A 598 -21.83 -13.14 -14.17
CA VAL A 598 -21.94 -14.49 -13.56
C VAL A 598 -23.15 -14.61 -12.64
N THR A 599 -23.40 -13.60 -11.80
CA THR A 599 -24.52 -13.61 -10.86
C THR A 599 -25.87 -13.59 -11.57
N SER A 600 -25.95 -12.91 -12.71
CA SER A 600 -27.18 -12.80 -13.52
C SER A 600 -27.34 -13.93 -14.54
N GLY A 601 -26.31 -14.77 -14.74
CA GLY A 601 -26.32 -15.83 -15.75
C GLY A 601 -26.15 -15.32 -17.17
N GLU A 602 -25.54 -14.13 -17.33
CA GLU A 602 -25.29 -13.46 -18.59
C GLU A 602 -23.84 -13.69 -19.07
N ASN A 603 -23.53 -13.23 -20.28
CA ASN A 603 -22.19 -13.36 -20.84
C ASN A 603 -21.17 -12.51 -20.06
N GLU A 604 -20.05 -13.13 -19.71
CA GLU A 604 -18.95 -12.51 -19.00
C GLU A 604 -18.12 -11.62 -19.95
N PRO A 605 -17.45 -10.56 -19.46
CA PRO A 605 -16.44 -9.82 -20.21
C PRO A 605 -15.36 -10.76 -20.76
N GLN A 606 -15.00 -10.57 -22.02
CA GLN A 606 -14.01 -11.40 -22.72
C GLN A 606 -12.78 -10.62 -23.15
N TYR A 607 -12.96 -9.32 -23.37
CA TYR A 607 -11.90 -8.44 -23.86
C TYR A 607 -11.79 -7.21 -22.99
N LEU A 608 -10.56 -6.87 -22.64
CA LEU A 608 -10.20 -5.59 -22.04
C LEU A 608 -9.18 -4.91 -22.96
N LEU A 609 -9.49 -3.70 -23.37
CA LEU A 609 -8.57 -2.83 -24.09
C LEU A 609 -8.23 -1.64 -23.19
N LEU A 610 -6.95 -1.46 -22.92
CA LEU A 610 -6.39 -0.25 -22.35
C LEU A 610 -6.01 0.66 -23.52
N PHE A 611 -6.86 1.65 -23.81
CA PHE A 611 -6.71 2.52 -24.97
C PHE A 611 -5.94 3.79 -24.59
N GLY A 612 -4.65 3.77 -24.82
CA GLY A 612 -3.67 4.79 -24.50
C GLY A 612 -2.36 4.16 -24.06
N ASP A 613 -1.33 4.97 -23.98
CA ASP A 613 -0.04 4.57 -23.45
C ASP A 613 0.15 5.03 -22.00
N THR A 614 1.23 4.58 -21.39
CA THR A 614 1.57 4.87 -20.01
C THR A 614 3.05 5.20 -19.87
N SER A 615 3.38 5.95 -18.84
CA SER A 615 4.73 6.21 -18.39
C SER A 615 5.00 5.44 -17.09
N TYR A 616 6.27 5.16 -16.82
CA TYR A 616 6.70 4.66 -15.51
C TYR A 616 6.59 5.73 -14.41
N ASP A 617 6.47 6.99 -14.77
CA ASP A 617 6.25 8.12 -13.87
C ASP A 617 4.74 8.36 -13.69
N THR A 618 4.14 7.59 -12.81
CA THR A 618 2.69 7.64 -12.56
C THR A 618 2.25 8.85 -11.72
N LYS A 619 3.21 9.52 -11.06
CA LYS A 619 2.97 10.69 -10.21
C LYS A 619 3.37 12.01 -10.86
N ASP A 620 3.85 11.97 -12.10
CA ASP A 620 4.29 13.15 -12.85
C ASP A 620 5.44 13.91 -12.13
N ILE A 621 6.38 13.15 -11.53
CA ILE A 621 7.53 13.68 -10.78
C ILE A 621 8.57 14.31 -11.72
N ILE A 622 8.76 13.71 -12.88
CA ILE A 622 9.73 14.17 -13.87
C ILE A 622 9.10 15.27 -14.71
N GLU A 623 9.78 16.41 -14.78
CA GLU A 623 9.36 17.51 -15.64
C GLU A 623 9.30 17.04 -17.12
N ASN A 624 8.20 17.30 -17.80
CA ASN A 624 7.93 16.87 -19.18
C ASN A 624 7.89 15.34 -19.38
N ALA A 625 7.50 14.56 -18.37
CA ALA A 625 7.24 13.14 -18.55
C ALA A 625 6.13 12.89 -19.59
N LEU A 626 6.10 11.67 -20.13
CA LEU A 626 5.00 11.24 -21.00
C LEU A 626 3.70 11.17 -20.21
N THR A 627 2.60 11.58 -20.83
CA THR A 627 1.26 11.51 -20.22
C THR A 627 0.87 10.07 -19.95
N ASN A 628 0.29 9.82 -18.78
CA ASN A 628 -0.28 8.53 -18.42
C ASN A 628 -1.76 8.49 -18.88
N HIS A 629 -1.99 8.12 -20.14
CA HIS A 629 -3.38 8.02 -20.65
C HIS A 629 -4.14 6.87 -20.01
N VAL A 630 -3.48 5.74 -19.75
CA VAL A 630 -4.04 4.64 -18.95
C VAL A 630 -2.96 4.04 -18.08
N LEU A 631 -3.21 3.92 -16.77
CA LEU A 631 -2.22 3.32 -15.88
C LEU A 631 -2.01 1.85 -16.17
N THR A 632 -0.76 1.41 -16.15
CA THR A 632 -0.39 0.00 -16.13
C THR A 632 0.13 -0.40 -14.74
N TYR A 633 0.10 -1.69 -14.46
CA TYR A 633 0.73 -2.22 -13.25
C TYR A 633 2.25 -2.28 -13.41
N GLN A 634 2.95 -1.82 -12.40
CA GLN A 634 4.40 -1.95 -12.27
C GLN A 634 4.74 -2.87 -11.11
N SER A 635 5.71 -3.76 -11.31
CA SER A 635 6.22 -4.62 -10.23
C SER A 635 6.93 -3.80 -9.15
N GLN A 636 6.98 -4.33 -7.93
CA GLN A 636 7.46 -3.57 -6.77
C GLN A 636 8.90 -3.09 -6.90
N GLN A 637 9.85 -3.96 -7.15
CA GLN A 637 11.26 -3.56 -7.37
C GLN A 637 12.09 -4.71 -7.94
N SER A 638 13.16 -4.32 -8.61
CA SER A 638 14.24 -5.22 -9.02
C SER A 638 15.62 -4.75 -8.56
N THR A 639 15.69 -3.72 -7.70
CA THR A 639 16.95 -3.17 -7.18
C THR A 639 17.68 -4.15 -6.27
N VAL A 640 16.98 -5.05 -5.63
CA VAL A 640 17.61 -6.10 -4.82
C VAL A 640 17.99 -7.25 -5.75
N ARG A 641 19.26 -7.51 -5.86
CA ARG A 641 19.77 -8.74 -6.44
C ARG A 641 19.28 -9.90 -5.58
N ALA A 642 18.09 -10.43 -5.89
CA ALA A 642 17.71 -11.70 -5.35
C ALA A 642 18.73 -12.69 -5.88
N THR A 643 19.58 -13.21 -4.99
CA THR A 643 20.61 -14.18 -5.34
C THR A 643 19.94 -15.36 -6.06
N GLY A 644 20.02 -15.38 -7.40
CA GLY A 644 19.61 -16.51 -8.22
C GLY A 644 18.34 -16.38 -9.05
N SER A 645 17.61 -15.29 -8.99
CA SER A 645 16.45 -15.08 -9.88
C SER A 645 16.48 -13.67 -10.45
N GLY A 646 16.79 -13.54 -11.72
CA GLY A 646 16.70 -12.28 -12.46
C GLY A 646 15.24 -11.83 -12.60
N GLY A 647 14.66 -11.26 -11.53
CA GLY A 647 13.41 -10.55 -11.61
C GLY A 647 13.67 -9.14 -12.14
N GLY A 648 13.48 -8.91 -13.43
CA GLY A 648 13.44 -7.55 -13.96
C GLY A 648 12.16 -6.85 -13.49
N THR A 649 12.20 -5.54 -13.30
CA THR A 649 10.98 -4.73 -13.24
C THR A 649 10.28 -4.79 -14.58
N PHE A 650 8.99 -4.94 -14.55
CA PHE A 650 8.16 -4.94 -15.75
C PHE A 650 6.83 -4.21 -15.46
N GLY A 651 6.35 -3.50 -16.46
CA GLY A 651 4.96 -3.13 -16.57
C GLY A 651 4.22 -4.28 -17.25
N THR A 652 3.01 -4.57 -16.84
CA THR A 652 2.21 -5.64 -17.46
C THR A 652 0.73 -5.36 -17.39
N ASP A 653 0.05 -5.69 -18.47
CA ASP A 653 -1.41 -5.66 -18.54
C ASP A 653 -2.05 -6.98 -18.07
N ASP A 654 -1.24 -8.04 -17.88
CA ASP A 654 -1.70 -9.32 -17.32
C ASP A 654 -2.27 -9.19 -15.89
N PHE A 655 -1.98 -8.08 -15.23
CA PHE A 655 -2.50 -7.77 -13.90
C PHE A 655 -4.01 -7.59 -13.88
N PHE A 656 -4.60 -7.14 -14.98
CA PHE A 656 -6.02 -6.78 -15.08
C PHE A 656 -6.92 -7.96 -15.48
N GLY A 657 -6.36 -9.05 -16.04
CA GLY A 657 -7.08 -10.21 -16.60
C GLY A 657 -7.39 -11.35 -15.64
#